data_dd44ffcacae4f29c99e41002a2ff5a97
#
_entry.id   dd44ffcacae4f29c99e41002a2ff5a97
#
_cell.length_a   1.000
_cell.length_b   1.000
_cell.length_c   1.000
_cell.angle_alpha   90.00
_cell.angle_beta   90.00
_cell.angle_gamma   90.00
#
_symmetry.space_group_name_H-M   'P 1'
#
loop_
_entity.id
_entity.type
_entity.pdbx_description
1 polymer ?
#
loop_
_entity_poly.entity_id
_entity_poly.type
_entity_poly.pdbx_seq_one_letter_code
_entity_poly.pdbx_strand_id
1 'polypeptide(L)'
;MERSIERLHCALTALTLALGIGYAGDTGAQNRPAPAAPDRTILPIAEPRRTPVIELDVRNAKAPPRFEVKAPKGAPNVVIVLLDDMGFAHPSTFGGAIAMPTLDRLAANGLRYNNMHVAALCSPSRAALITGRNHHTNNTGAVQEIATAFEGNTGIRPASVAPLPEMLRLNGYNTAAFGKWHLTPAWETSISGPYTTWPTQSGFEKFYGFLGGETNQWSPLLYDGVARVELPADPNYHFMTDMTNQAIAWTRFQQSMTPGRPFFMYFAPGATHAPHHVPKEWADKYKGKFDAGWDKYREDALARQIKLGIVPAGTKLAPKPAGIKDWDKLTADERRLFARQMEVFAGFAEQADHEIGRLVKAIEDLGAMDNTLFIYVAGDNGASAEGGATGLFNELTFFNGVPEAVEDQLKNLDKWGGPETYPHYAAGWAIAGDAPFAWSKQVAGDYGGTKTGMVVHWPKGIKAKGEIRSQWQYITDLAPTVLDAAHLPFPRSVNGTVQKPFEGVSMAYTLNDAKAKDRRTTQYFEILGNRGIYHDGWMARTVHRAPWEPKARATLDKDSWELFDARNDYSLATDLAAQQPEKLKQMQAVFMKEAAKYNVLPIDDRSVERFNAAIAGRPDLMGPRTSITLYPGMTGMMENTFINLKNRSSTLTAELDVPQGGAEGVVFAQGGRFGGFSLYLKDGRPTYTYNWVGLERYTVASPEALPPGKATIKLDFAYDGGGSGKGGIASLSVGGRKVAEGRIEKTIPFLISPDEGADVGEDDDTPVSGDYVAGTKSRFTGKIEKVTVEVR
;
A
#
# COMPACT_ATOMS: atom_id res chain seq x y z
N MET A 1 -30.06 -47.33 31.53
CA MET A 1 -30.48 -48.42 30.66
C MET A 1 -29.42 -48.46 29.56
N GLU A 2 -28.38 -49.16 29.77
CA GLU A 2 -28.02 -50.56 29.56
C GLU A 2 -28.19 -51.06 28.12
N ARG A 3 -27.03 -51.61 27.71
CA ARG A 3 -26.77 -52.62 26.65
C ARG A 3 -26.40 -52.04 25.28
N SER A 4 -25.34 -52.46 24.58
CA SER A 4 -24.62 -53.75 24.62
C SER A 4 -23.22 -53.59 24.04
N ILE A 5 -22.29 -54.34 24.61
CA ILE A 5 -20.95 -54.70 24.14
C ILE A 5 -21.09 -55.98 23.31
N GLU A 6 -20.43 -56.13 22.18
CA GLU A 6 -19.93 -57.40 21.61
C GLU A 6 -18.85 -57.07 20.56
N ARG A 7 -17.57 -57.34 20.87
CA ARG A 7 -16.66 -58.46 20.53
C ARG A 7 -16.40 -58.65 19.04
N LEU A 8 -15.18 -58.39 18.65
CA LEU A 8 -14.51 -59.24 17.66
C LEU A 8 -13.07 -59.53 18.11
N HIS A 9 -12.81 -60.80 18.40
CA HIS A 9 -11.50 -61.43 18.61
C HIS A 9 -10.93 -61.80 17.23
N CYS A 10 -9.61 -61.53 16.98
CA CYS A 10 -8.86 -62.37 16.07
C CYS A 10 -7.39 -62.43 16.48
N ALA A 11 -7.05 -63.60 16.93
CA ALA A 11 -5.84 -64.41 16.88
C ALA A 11 -4.43 -63.76 16.89
N LEU A 12 -3.75 -64.03 18.01
CA LEU A 12 -2.28 -64.06 18.14
C LEU A 12 -1.72 -65.30 17.44
N THR A 13 -0.60 -65.11 16.68
CA THR A 13 0.37 -66.16 16.47
C THR A 13 1.74 -65.64 16.89
N ALA A 14 2.27 -66.23 17.97
CA ALA A 14 3.57 -65.94 18.49
C ALA A 14 4.64 -66.66 17.63
N LEU A 15 5.68 -65.96 17.28
CA LEU A 15 6.97 -66.55 16.83
C LEU A 15 8.07 -66.00 17.74
N THR A 16 8.48 -66.84 18.67
CA THR A 16 9.66 -66.63 19.56
C THR A 16 10.94 -66.96 18.80
N LEU A 17 11.77 -65.94 18.57
CA LEU A 17 13.17 -66.12 18.24
C LEU A 17 14.00 -65.50 19.34
N ALA A 18 14.63 -66.30 20.17
CA ALA A 18 15.57 -65.93 21.19
C ALA A 18 16.93 -65.66 20.52
N LEU A 19 17.43 -64.39 20.55
CA LEU A 19 18.82 -64.07 20.34
C LEU A 19 19.30 -63.32 21.58
N GLY A 20 20.14 -64.00 22.36
CA GLY A 20 20.83 -63.43 23.51
C GLY A 20 21.85 -62.41 23.05
N ILE A 21 21.71 -61.17 23.55
CA ILE A 21 22.72 -60.14 23.47
C ILE A 21 23.10 -59.77 24.88
N GLY A 22 24.37 -60.06 25.20
CA GLY A 22 24.97 -59.80 26.50
C GLY A 22 25.02 -58.30 26.80
N TYR A 23 24.61 -57.94 28.00
CA TYR A 23 24.77 -56.63 28.58
C TYR A 23 26.27 -56.40 28.90
N ALA A 24 26.97 -55.70 28.02
CA ALA A 24 28.21 -55.07 28.39
C ALA A 24 27.87 -53.64 28.87
N GLY A 25 28.04 -53.43 30.17
CA GLY A 25 27.88 -52.08 30.75
C GLY A 25 29.00 -51.15 30.21
N ASP A 26 28.64 -50.29 29.33
CA ASP A 26 29.51 -49.20 28.85
C ASP A 26 29.29 -47.98 29.69
N THR A 27 30.21 -47.78 30.69
CA THR A 27 30.32 -46.55 31.46
C THR A 27 31.21 -45.54 30.73
N GLY A 28 30.84 -45.24 29.49
CA GLY A 28 31.47 -44.20 28.73
C GLY A 28 30.55 -42.98 28.66
N ALA A 29 30.86 -41.95 29.46
CA ALA A 29 30.35 -40.61 29.18
C ALA A 29 30.90 -40.15 27.82
N GLN A 30 30.28 -40.59 26.73
CA GLN A 30 30.62 -40.12 25.41
C GLN A 30 30.30 -38.61 25.36
N ASN A 31 31.31 -37.80 25.12
CA ASN A 31 31.21 -36.44 24.63
C ASN A 31 30.31 -36.44 23.39
N ARG A 32 28.98 -36.24 23.58
CA ARG A 32 28.10 -36.02 22.45
C ARG A 32 28.55 -34.72 21.79
N PRO A 33 28.87 -34.73 20.50
CA PRO A 33 29.16 -33.48 19.81
C PRO A 33 28.01 -32.52 20.04
N ALA A 34 28.31 -31.25 20.28
CA ALA A 34 27.30 -30.20 20.38
C ALA A 34 26.37 -30.32 19.16
N PRO A 35 25.04 -30.19 19.34
CA PRO A 35 24.12 -30.31 18.22
C PRO A 35 24.58 -29.36 17.11
N ALA A 36 24.71 -29.88 15.89
CA ALA A 36 25.05 -29.08 14.72
C ALA A 36 24.16 -27.85 14.64
N ALA A 37 24.72 -26.70 14.26
CA ALA A 37 23.93 -25.49 14.06
C ALA A 37 22.80 -25.78 13.06
N PRO A 38 21.60 -25.28 13.30
CA PRO A 38 20.43 -25.55 12.43
C PRO A 38 20.69 -25.06 11.01
N ASP A 39 20.30 -25.86 10.00
CA ASP A 39 20.35 -25.43 8.60
C ASP A 39 19.25 -24.39 8.33
N ARG A 40 19.64 -23.13 8.23
CA ARG A 40 18.78 -21.98 7.97
C ARG A 40 18.57 -21.71 6.48
N THR A 41 19.13 -22.54 5.61
CA THR A 41 18.89 -22.44 4.15
C THR A 41 17.63 -23.18 3.69
N ILE A 42 17.04 -23.99 4.57
CA ILE A 42 15.77 -24.70 4.35
C ILE A 42 14.80 -24.30 5.46
N LEU A 43 13.72 -23.61 5.08
CA LEU A 43 12.73 -23.11 6.02
C LEU A 43 11.37 -23.77 5.77
N PRO A 44 10.61 -24.08 6.83
CA PRO A 44 10.96 -23.97 8.24
C PRO A 44 12.12 -24.90 8.63
N ILE A 45 12.87 -24.50 9.66
CA ILE A 45 13.95 -25.34 10.21
C ILE A 45 13.35 -26.63 10.74
N ALA A 46 13.90 -27.78 10.28
CA ALA A 46 13.38 -29.07 10.66
C ALA A 46 13.56 -29.34 12.16
N GLU A 47 12.52 -29.88 12.80
CA GLU A 47 12.64 -30.37 14.17
C GLU A 47 13.60 -31.58 14.24
N PRO A 48 14.56 -31.58 15.18
CA PRO A 48 15.46 -32.70 15.32
C PRO A 48 14.71 -33.97 15.73
N ARG A 49 15.13 -35.11 15.18
CA ARG A 49 14.58 -36.40 15.60
C ARG A 49 14.87 -36.60 17.08
N ARG A 50 13.87 -37.00 17.85
CA ARG A 50 13.99 -37.30 19.28
C ARG A 50 13.95 -38.80 19.52
N THR A 51 14.75 -39.27 20.46
CA THR A 51 14.62 -40.63 20.99
C THR A 51 13.38 -40.65 21.89
N PRO A 52 12.46 -41.61 21.71
CA PRO A 52 11.31 -41.76 22.61
C PRO A 52 11.75 -41.95 24.06
N VAL A 53 11.07 -41.29 24.99
CA VAL A 53 11.23 -41.56 26.43
C VAL A 53 10.36 -42.79 26.73
N ILE A 54 11.00 -43.86 27.22
CA ILE A 54 10.32 -45.15 27.46
C ILE A 54 9.99 -45.39 28.94
N GLU A 55 10.23 -44.37 29.80
CA GLU A 55 9.86 -44.46 31.21
C GLU A 55 8.34 -44.54 31.37
N LEU A 56 7.91 -45.53 32.19
CA LEU A 56 6.48 -45.71 32.44
C LEU A 56 5.85 -44.56 33.25
N ASP A 57 6.63 -44.03 34.22
CA ASP A 57 6.17 -42.99 35.11
C ASP A 57 6.92 -41.70 34.79
N VAL A 58 6.19 -40.67 34.41
CA VAL A 58 6.72 -39.33 34.05
C VAL A 58 7.52 -38.71 35.18
N ARG A 59 7.28 -39.09 36.44
CA ARG A 59 8.07 -38.59 37.62
C ARG A 59 9.48 -39.11 37.61
N ASN A 60 9.73 -40.23 36.96
CA ASN A 60 11.05 -40.84 36.78
C ASN A 60 11.70 -40.50 35.44
N ALA A 61 10.94 -39.88 34.55
CA ALA A 61 11.42 -39.51 33.22
C ALA A 61 12.06 -38.11 33.21
N LYS A 62 13.07 -37.95 32.39
CA LYS A 62 13.64 -36.62 32.09
C LYS A 62 12.99 -36.07 30.83
N ALA A 63 12.28 -34.96 30.97
CA ALA A 63 11.66 -34.29 29.82
C ALA A 63 12.75 -33.90 28.77
N PRO A 64 12.53 -34.20 27.48
CA PRO A 64 13.42 -33.71 26.43
C PRO A 64 13.37 -32.18 26.33
N PRO A 65 14.45 -31.49 25.94
CA PRO A 65 14.42 -30.05 25.73
C PRO A 65 13.40 -29.71 24.65
N ARG A 66 12.62 -28.66 24.88
CA ARG A 66 11.67 -28.14 23.88
C ARG A 66 12.47 -27.64 22.66
N PHE A 67 12.05 -28.01 21.47
CA PHE A 67 12.57 -27.42 20.23
C PHE A 67 11.94 -26.05 20.05
N GLU A 68 12.78 -25.06 19.89
CA GLU A 68 12.40 -23.68 19.61
C GLU A 68 13.40 -23.06 18.66
N VAL A 69 12.91 -22.49 17.57
CA VAL A 69 13.75 -21.73 16.65
C VAL A 69 14.01 -20.35 17.24
N LYS A 70 15.28 -20.06 17.52
CA LYS A 70 15.72 -18.74 18.00
C LYS A 70 16.50 -18.03 16.92
N ALA A 71 16.33 -16.71 16.85
CA ALA A 71 17.14 -15.86 15.99
C ALA A 71 18.65 -16.01 16.35
N PRO A 72 19.57 -15.73 15.41
CA PRO A 72 20.99 -15.74 15.71
C PRO A 72 21.34 -14.82 16.88
N LYS A 73 22.34 -15.22 17.69
CA LYS A 73 22.77 -14.40 18.83
C LYS A 73 23.23 -13.03 18.37
N GLY A 74 22.65 -11.98 18.94
CA GLY A 74 22.99 -10.59 18.62
C GLY A 74 22.26 -10.04 17.39
N ALA A 75 21.38 -10.80 16.76
CA ALA A 75 20.53 -10.31 15.68
C ALA A 75 19.73 -9.06 16.13
N PRO A 76 19.69 -7.98 15.33
CA PRO A 76 19.01 -6.73 15.70
C PRO A 76 17.49 -6.85 15.59
N ASN A 77 16.77 -6.01 16.31
CA ASN A 77 15.45 -5.62 15.87
C ASN A 77 15.58 -4.89 14.54
N VAL A 78 14.54 -4.96 13.71
CA VAL A 78 14.50 -4.26 12.42
C VAL A 78 13.20 -3.48 12.32
N VAL A 79 13.29 -2.19 12.01
CA VAL A 79 12.15 -1.34 11.68
C VAL A 79 12.39 -0.75 10.29
N ILE A 80 11.46 -0.97 9.37
CA ILE A 80 11.44 -0.30 8.07
C ILE A 80 10.24 0.64 8.06
N VAL A 81 10.52 1.94 8.03
CA VAL A 81 9.52 2.97 7.74
C VAL A 81 9.57 3.26 6.25
N LEU A 82 8.40 3.26 5.60
CA LEU A 82 8.25 3.57 4.19
C LEU A 82 7.11 4.58 4.01
N LEU A 83 7.45 5.84 3.74
CA LEU A 83 6.47 6.85 3.37
C LEU A 83 5.99 6.63 1.93
N ASP A 84 4.85 7.21 1.61
CA ASP A 84 4.16 7.08 0.34
C ASP A 84 4.13 8.42 -0.39
N ASP A 85 4.44 8.45 -1.69
CA ASP A 85 4.38 9.63 -2.56
C ASP A 85 5.20 10.86 -2.11
N MET A 86 6.24 10.66 -1.30
CA MET A 86 7.10 11.76 -0.87
C MET A 86 8.30 11.92 -1.81
N GLY A 87 8.42 13.08 -2.45
CA GLY A 87 9.53 13.41 -3.34
C GLY A 87 10.85 13.65 -2.61
N PHE A 88 11.96 13.53 -3.36
CA PHE A 88 13.33 13.64 -2.86
C PHE A 88 13.62 14.99 -2.16
N ALA A 89 13.02 16.08 -2.64
CA ALA A 89 13.21 17.44 -2.11
C ALA A 89 12.07 17.90 -1.17
N HIS A 90 11.19 17.04 -0.71
CA HIS A 90 10.18 17.41 0.29
C HIS A 90 10.80 17.53 1.70
N PRO A 91 11.53 16.50 2.24
CA PRO A 91 12.00 16.51 3.61
C PRO A 91 13.21 17.47 3.81
N SER A 92 13.22 18.17 4.94
CA SER A 92 14.35 19.02 5.39
C SER A 92 15.69 18.28 5.34
N THR A 93 15.70 17.00 5.69
CA THR A 93 16.87 16.10 5.71
C THR A 93 17.59 16.03 4.35
N PHE A 94 16.83 16.17 3.26
CA PHE A 94 17.32 16.14 1.89
C PHE A 94 17.18 17.47 1.15
N GLY A 95 17.11 18.60 1.90
CA GLY A 95 17.10 19.95 1.37
C GLY A 95 15.72 20.54 1.08
N GLY A 96 14.66 19.86 1.41
CA GLY A 96 13.29 20.34 1.29
C GLY A 96 12.90 21.44 2.28
N ALA A 97 11.66 21.92 2.17
CA ALA A 97 11.13 22.95 3.06
C ALA A 97 10.20 22.38 4.14
N ILE A 98 9.89 21.09 4.10
CA ILE A 98 9.03 20.44 5.09
C ILE A 98 9.89 19.98 6.26
N ALA A 99 9.55 20.44 7.46
CA ALA A 99 10.25 20.05 8.68
C ALA A 99 10.00 18.56 9.01
N MET A 100 11.08 17.79 9.11
CA MET A 100 11.04 16.37 9.45
C MET A 100 11.99 16.10 10.63
N PRO A 101 11.68 16.59 11.86
CA PRO A 101 12.62 16.59 12.97
C PRO A 101 13.05 15.19 13.43
N THR A 102 12.18 14.18 13.27
CA THR A 102 12.53 12.79 13.58
C THR A 102 13.55 12.25 12.57
N LEU A 103 13.29 12.43 11.29
CA LEU A 103 14.18 12.02 10.21
C LEU A 103 15.53 12.74 10.31
N ASP A 104 15.53 14.06 10.60
CA ASP A 104 16.74 14.87 10.82
C ASP A 104 17.57 14.32 11.99
N ARG A 105 16.94 13.97 13.12
CA ARG A 105 17.60 13.42 14.30
C ARG A 105 18.20 12.04 14.03
N LEU A 106 17.48 11.17 13.36
CA LEU A 106 17.97 9.85 12.96
C LEU A 106 19.14 9.98 11.98
N ALA A 107 19.06 10.90 11.02
CA ALA A 107 20.12 11.19 10.05
C ALA A 107 21.40 11.73 10.72
N ALA A 108 21.26 12.64 11.69
CA ALA A 108 22.39 13.19 12.44
C ALA A 108 23.17 12.14 13.25
N ASN A 109 22.49 11.06 13.66
CA ASN A 109 23.05 9.96 14.43
C ASN A 109 23.23 8.66 13.63
N GLY A 110 22.98 8.70 12.32
CA GLY A 110 23.04 7.56 11.41
C GLY A 110 23.64 7.96 10.07
N LEU A 111 23.15 7.34 9.00
CA LEU A 111 23.63 7.56 7.64
C LEU A 111 22.49 8.06 6.75
N ARG A 112 22.81 9.02 5.85
CA ARG A 112 21.92 9.48 4.79
C ARG A 112 22.32 8.86 3.45
N TYR A 113 21.41 8.19 2.78
CA TYR A 113 21.60 7.66 1.43
C TYR A 113 20.94 8.62 0.43
N ASN A 114 21.75 9.26 -0.40
CA ASN A 114 21.29 10.23 -1.41
C ASN A 114 21.17 9.62 -2.81
N ASN A 115 21.44 8.35 -2.97
CA ASN A 115 21.42 7.64 -4.25
C ASN A 115 20.68 6.29 -4.15
N MET A 116 19.57 6.33 -3.39
CA MET A 116 18.62 5.23 -3.25
C MET A 116 17.52 5.35 -4.32
N HIS A 117 17.19 4.25 -4.97
CA HIS A 117 16.19 4.22 -6.04
C HIS A 117 15.06 3.24 -5.73
N VAL A 118 13.89 3.52 -6.28
CA VAL A 118 12.62 2.79 -6.14
C VAL A 118 11.99 2.53 -7.51
N ALA A 119 10.82 1.89 -7.59
CA ALA A 119 10.23 1.47 -8.86
C ALA A 119 9.27 2.50 -9.50
N ALA A 120 9.24 3.73 -9.07
CA ALA A 120 8.37 4.83 -9.52
C ALA A 120 6.87 4.63 -9.29
N LEU A 121 6.46 3.57 -8.55
CA LEU A 121 5.06 3.30 -8.21
C LEU A 121 4.98 2.44 -6.95
N CYS A 122 3.95 2.65 -6.12
CA CYS A 122 3.83 2.10 -4.77
C CYS A 122 3.84 0.55 -4.71
N SER A 123 2.87 -0.19 -5.30
CA SER A 123 2.87 -1.66 -5.25
C SER A 123 4.16 -2.28 -5.80
N PRO A 124 4.71 -1.84 -6.95
CA PRO A 124 6.00 -2.29 -7.46
C PRO A 124 7.15 -2.11 -6.47
N SER A 125 7.28 -0.94 -5.87
CA SER A 125 8.35 -0.67 -4.87
C SER A 125 8.18 -1.52 -3.60
N ARG A 126 6.95 -1.64 -3.10
CA ARG A 126 6.63 -2.46 -1.92
C ARG A 126 6.91 -3.93 -2.15
N ALA A 127 6.53 -4.48 -3.33
CA ALA A 127 6.85 -5.84 -3.73
C ALA A 127 8.37 -6.06 -3.81
N ALA A 128 9.10 -5.14 -4.42
CA ALA A 128 10.55 -5.20 -4.54
C ALA A 128 11.25 -5.15 -3.19
N LEU A 129 10.82 -4.24 -2.28
CA LEU A 129 11.34 -4.12 -0.93
C LEU A 129 11.16 -5.41 -0.14
N ILE A 130 9.90 -5.89 -0.08
CA ILE A 130 9.55 -6.97 0.84
C ILE A 130 10.12 -8.33 0.40
N THR A 131 10.53 -8.48 -0.85
CA THR A 131 11.03 -9.75 -1.38
C THR A 131 12.50 -9.75 -1.78
N GLY A 132 13.11 -8.58 -2.01
CA GLY A 132 14.46 -8.46 -2.56
C GLY A 132 14.58 -8.89 -4.02
N ARG A 133 13.47 -8.93 -4.76
CA ARG A 133 13.40 -9.22 -6.21
C ARG A 133 12.67 -8.07 -6.91
N ASN A 134 13.00 -7.88 -8.19
CA ASN A 134 12.35 -6.86 -9.01
C ASN A 134 10.82 -7.07 -9.04
N HIS A 135 10.11 -6.00 -9.21
CA HIS A 135 8.65 -5.97 -9.13
C HIS A 135 7.98 -6.87 -10.19
N HIS A 136 8.50 -6.96 -11.41
CA HIS A 136 7.99 -7.91 -12.42
C HIS A 136 8.28 -9.37 -12.05
N THR A 137 9.40 -9.68 -11.38
CA THR A 137 9.64 -11.02 -10.82
C THR A 137 8.62 -11.40 -9.76
N ASN A 138 8.02 -10.40 -9.10
CA ASN A 138 6.91 -10.53 -8.16
C ASN A 138 5.53 -10.57 -8.84
N ASN A 139 5.45 -10.46 -10.15
CA ASN A 139 4.21 -10.26 -10.90
C ASN A 139 3.46 -8.96 -10.52
N THR A 140 4.19 -7.93 -10.09
CA THR A 140 3.65 -6.65 -9.64
C THR A 140 4.23 -5.52 -10.51
N GLY A 141 4.06 -5.61 -11.83
CA GLY A 141 4.57 -4.61 -12.79
C GLY A 141 3.80 -3.28 -12.73
N ALA A 142 2.63 -3.24 -12.08
CA ALA A 142 1.84 -2.03 -11.81
C ALA A 142 1.13 -2.17 -10.46
N VAL A 143 0.21 -1.24 -10.12
CA VAL A 143 -0.64 -1.36 -8.94
C VAL A 143 -1.63 -2.52 -9.08
N GLN A 144 -2.07 -3.06 -7.95
CA GLN A 144 -2.86 -4.29 -7.90
C GLN A 144 -4.22 -4.18 -8.62
N GLU A 145 -4.80 -3.00 -8.64
CA GLU A 145 -6.10 -2.69 -9.24
C GLU A 145 -6.11 -2.85 -10.77
N ILE A 146 -4.94 -2.71 -11.39
CA ILE A 146 -4.77 -2.80 -12.85
C ILE A 146 -3.87 -3.96 -13.27
N ALA A 147 -3.80 -5.03 -12.49
CA ALA A 147 -3.14 -6.29 -12.86
C ALA A 147 -3.75 -6.87 -14.15
N THR A 148 -2.97 -7.73 -14.84
CA THR A 148 -3.36 -8.33 -16.12
C THR A 148 -3.14 -9.85 -16.13
N ALA A 149 -3.42 -10.52 -17.24
CA ALA A 149 -3.16 -11.95 -17.38
C ALA A 149 -1.69 -12.29 -17.72
N PHE A 150 -0.86 -11.29 -18.03
CA PHE A 150 0.53 -11.54 -18.44
C PHE A 150 1.45 -11.71 -17.23
N GLU A 151 2.37 -12.66 -17.29
CA GLU A 151 3.45 -12.78 -16.31
C GLU A 151 4.18 -11.44 -16.14
N GLY A 152 4.68 -11.18 -14.96
CA GLY A 152 5.19 -9.88 -14.58
C GLY A 152 4.12 -8.89 -14.10
N ASN A 153 2.84 -9.09 -14.46
CA ASN A 153 1.73 -8.19 -14.14
C ASN A 153 0.48 -8.89 -13.59
N THR A 154 0.56 -10.15 -13.19
CA THR A 154 -0.63 -10.91 -12.72
C THR A 154 -1.13 -10.48 -11.34
N GLY A 155 -0.40 -9.65 -10.61
CA GLY A 155 -0.74 -9.25 -9.25
C GLY A 155 -0.52 -10.35 -8.19
N ILE A 156 -0.25 -11.59 -8.58
CA ILE A 156 -0.08 -12.72 -7.67
C ILE A 156 1.39 -13.07 -7.51
N ARG A 157 1.93 -12.87 -6.31
CA ARG A 157 3.32 -13.21 -5.99
C ARG A 157 3.56 -14.71 -6.11
N PRO A 158 4.58 -15.18 -6.88
CA PRO A 158 4.90 -16.59 -6.97
C PRO A 158 5.43 -17.16 -5.64
N ALA A 159 5.11 -18.41 -5.30
CA ALA A 159 5.61 -19.08 -4.10
C ALA A 159 7.14 -19.18 -4.05
N SER A 160 7.82 -19.16 -5.22
CA SER A 160 9.28 -19.11 -5.35
C SER A 160 9.89 -17.74 -5.00
N VAL A 161 9.08 -16.77 -4.61
CA VAL A 161 9.47 -15.41 -4.22
C VAL A 161 8.96 -15.15 -2.80
N ALA A 162 9.51 -15.87 -1.82
CA ALA A 162 9.12 -15.71 -0.43
C ALA A 162 9.47 -14.30 0.09
N PRO A 163 8.60 -13.68 0.87
CA PRO A 163 8.84 -12.34 1.43
C PRO A 163 9.75 -12.39 2.65
N LEU A 164 10.46 -11.30 2.89
CA LEU A 164 11.38 -11.12 4.02
C LEU A 164 10.76 -11.42 5.39
N PRO A 165 9.55 -10.93 5.73
CA PRO A 165 8.95 -11.24 7.03
C PRO A 165 8.74 -12.73 7.25
N GLU A 166 8.39 -13.51 6.23
CA GLU A 166 8.27 -14.96 6.33
C GLU A 166 9.63 -15.61 6.62
N MET A 167 10.69 -15.16 5.94
CA MET A 167 12.05 -15.65 6.18
C MET A 167 12.50 -15.35 7.63
N LEU A 168 12.19 -14.14 8.13
CA LEU A 168 12.54 -13.73 9.51
C LEU A 168 11.72 -14.48 10.55
N ARG A 169 10.40 -14.61 10.35
CA ARG A 169 9.49 -15.34 11.24
C ARG A 169 9.94 -16.78 11.43
N LEU A 170 10.24 -17.47 10.32
CA LEU A 170 10.75 -18.85 10.34
C LEU A 170 12.15 -18.98 10.95
N ASN A 171 12.86 -17.88 11.13
CA ASN A 171 14.14 -17.80 11.84
C ASN A 171 14.03 -17.26 13.27
N GLY A 172 12.81 -17.13 13.81
CA GLY A 172 12.59 -16.83 15.22
C GLY A 172 12.45 -15.34 15.56
N TYR A 173 12.08 -14.50 14.59
CA TYR A 173 11.63 -13.12 14.82
C TYR A 173 10.13 -13.06 15.15
N ASN A 174 9.70 -12.07 15.91
CA ASN A 174 8.34 -11.58 15.91
C ASN A 174 8.16 -10.62 14.75
N THR A 175 7.02 -10.64 14.04
CA THR A 175 6.83 -9.86 12.81
C THR A 175 5.52 -9.10 12.83
N ALA A 176 5.55 -7.81 12.47
CA ALA A 176 4.36 -6.98 12.41
C ALA A 176 4.40 -6.02 11.22
N ALA A 177 3.22 -5.74 10.64
CA ALA A 177 3.01 -4.70 9.65
C ALA A 177 1.93 -3.74 10.12
N PHE A 178 2.18 -2.44 9.94
CA PHE A 178 1.25 -1.36 10.27
C PHE A 178 1.10 -0.42 9.08
N GLY A 179 -0.16 -0.15 8.69
CA GLY A 179 -0.51 0.78 7.64
C GLY A 179 -0.82 0.13 6.29
N LYS A 180 -0.36 0.76 5.20
CA LYS A 180 -0.63 0.38 3.81
C LYS A 180 0.10 -0.91 3.43
N TRP A 181 -0.66 -1.87 2.89
CA TRP A 181 -0.10 -3.09 2.32
C TRP A 181 0.10 -3.02 0.80
N HIS A 182 -0.97 -2.85 0.06
CA HIS A 182 -1.04 -2.68 -1.39
C HIS A 182 -0.37 -3.80 -2.22
N LEU A 183 -0.34 -5.04 -1.69
CA LEU A 183 0.21 -6.23 -2.35
C LEU A 183 -0.78 -7.39 -2.42
N THR A 184 -2.04 -7.16 -2.06
CA THR A 184 -3.14 -8.08 -2.26
C THR A 184 -3.83 -7.73 -3.58
N PRO A 185 -4.01 -8.68 -4.52
CA PRO A 185 -4.79 -8.42 -5.72
C PRO A 185 -6.19 -7.89 -5.41
N ALA A 186 -6.67 -6.93 -6.18
CA ALA A 186 -7.92 -6.24 -5.89
C ALA A 186 -9.13 -7.17 -5.72
N TRP A 187 -9.16 -8.31 -6.43
CA TRP A 187 -10.22 -9.32 -6.34
C TRP A 187 -10.07 -10.28 -5.14
N GLU A 188 -8.97 -10.17 -4.36
CA GLU A 188 -8.71 -10.95 -3.13
C GLU A 188 -8.80 -10.11 -1.86
N THR A 189 -9.24 -8.84 -1.94
CA THR A 189 -9.38 -7.96 -0.78
C THR A 189 -10.63 -8.23 0.07
N SER A 190 -11.45 -9.20 -0.33
CA SER A 190 -12.63 -9.64 0.44
C SER A 190 -12.24 -10.41 1.71
N ILE A 191 -12.95 -10.18 2.80
CA ILE A 191 -12.83 -10.98 4.04
C ILE A 191 -13.23 -12.46 3.86
N SER A 192 -13.77 -12.84 2.71
CA SER A 192 -13.98 -14.26 2.37
C SER A 192 -12.71 -14.95 1.85
N GLY A 193 -11.62 -14.21 1.68
CA GLY A 193 -10.36 -14.72 1.13
C GLY A 193 -10.37 -14.90 -0.39
N PRO A 194 -9.31 -15.52 -0.95
CA PRO A 194 -8.18 -16.16 -0.25
C PRO A 194 -7.24 -15.16 0.42
N TYR A 195 -6.63 -15.55 1.55
CA TYR A 195 -5.72 -14.67 2.30
C TYR A 195 -4.26 -14.81 1.91
N THR A 196 -3.92 -15.61 0.88
CA THR A 196 -2.54 -16.00 0.55
C THR A 196 -1.60 -14.83 0.27
N THR A 197 -2.12 -13.70 -0.17
CA THR A 197 -1.37 -12.46 -0.45
C THR A 197 -1.53 -11.40 0.64
N TRP A 198 -2.38 -11.63 1.62
CA TRP A 198 -2.57 -10.74 2.78
C TRP A 198 -1.31 -10.69 3.65
N PRO A 199 -1.11 -9.65 4.44
CA PRO A 199 0.07 -9.52 5.32
C PRO A 199 0.28 -10.74 6.22
N THR A 200 -0.79 -11.27 6.82
CA THR A 200 -0.73 -12.41 7.75
C THR A 200 -0.24 -13.70 7.09
N GLN A 201 -0.54 -13.92 5.80
CA GLN A 201 -0.01 -15.05 5.03
C GLN A 201 1.28 -14.72 4.28
N SER A 202 1.74 -13.48 4.40
CA SER A 202 3.03 -13.01 3.87
C SER A 202 4.13 -12.98 4.94
N GLY A 203 3.88 -13.60 6.10
CA GLY A 203 4.86 -13.78 7.16
C GLY A 203 4.77 -12.76 8.31
N PHE A 204 3.74 -11.92 8.37
CA PHE A 204 3.48 -11.06 9.51
C PHE A 204 2.53 -11.73 10.51
N GLU A 205 2.95 -11.82 11.77
CA GLU A 205 2.13 -12.36 12.87
C GLU A 205 1.08 -11.34 13.35
N LYS A 206 1.33 -10.05 13.12
CA LYS A 206 0.42 -8.93 13.39
C LYS A 206 0.30 -8.07 12.14
N PHE A 207 -0.92 -7.68 11.82
CA PHE A 207 -1.23 -6.66 10.83
C PHE A 207 -2.27 -5.70 11.43
N TYR A 208 -2.09 -4.40 11.21
CA TYR A 208 -3.08 -3.37 11.48
C TYR A 208 -2.98 -2.29 10.41
N GLY A 209 -3.98 -2.18 9.54
CA GLY A 209 -3.93 -1.24 8.44
C GLY A 209 -4.93 -1.54 7.33
N PHE A 210 -4.63 -1.13 6.12
CA PHE A 210 -5.49 -1.25 4.95
C PHE A 210 -4.79 -1.96 3.78
N LEU A 211 -5.60 -2.54 2.88
CA LEU A 211 -5.11 -3.41 1.80
C LEU A 211 -4.91 -2.67 0.47
N GLY A 212 -5.67 -1.62 0.22
CA GLY A 212 -5.71 -0.86 -1.03
C GLY A 212 -4.56 0.11 -1.22
N GLY A 213 -4.66 0.91 -2.29
CA GLY A 213 -3.67 1.92 -2.66
C GLY A 213 -3.69 3.17 -1.80
N GLU A 214 -4.85 3.50 -1.24
CA GLU A 214 -5.09 4.69 -0.43
C GLU A 214 -6.19 4.44 0.59
N THR A 215 -6.36 5.32 1.54
CA THR A 215 -7.47 5.32 2.48
C THR A 215 -7.70 6.70 3.08
N ASN A 216 -8.94 7.00 3.38
CA ASN A 216 -9.33 8.17 4.17
C ASN A 216 -8.65 8.11 5.55
N GLN A 217 -8.06 9.22 6.02
CA GLN A 217 -7.38 9.24 7.33
C GLN A 217 -8.34 9.50 8.48
N TRP A 218 -9.56 10.01 8.19
CA TRP A 218 -10.60 10.32 9.17
C TRP A 218 -11.61 9.17 9.35
N SER A 219 -11.85 8.41 8.28
CA SER A 219 -12.76 7.26 8.24
C SER A 219 -12.18 6.16 7.36
N PRO A 220 -11.09 5.48 7.77
CA PRO A 220 -10.45 4.46 6.97
C PRO A 220 -11.11 3.09 7.10
N LEU A 221 -11.14 2.31 6.02
CA LEU A 221 -11.44 0.89 6.06
C LEU A 221 -10.22 0.09 6.54
N LEU A 222 -10.23 -0.39 7.77
CA LEU A 222 -9.09 -1.06 8.40
C LEU A 222 -9.33 -2.53 8.72
N TYR A 223 -8.20 -3.24 8.82
CA TYR A 223 -8.13 -4.63 9.24
C TYR A 223 -7.13 -4.83 10.39
N ASP A 224 -7.51 -5.64 11.38
CA ASP A 224 -6.61 -6.23 12.37
C ASP A 224 -6.45 -7.72 12.05
N GLY A 225 -5.31 -8.09 11.53
CA GLY A 225 -5.12 -9.41 10.93
C GLY A 225 -5.94 -9.58 9.67
N VAL A 226 -7.03 -10.34 9.75
CA VAL A 226 -8.02 -10.54 8.67
C VAL A 226 -9.42 -10.08 9.07
N ALA A 227 -9.57 -9.57 10.28
CA ALA A 227 -10.83 -9.07 10.79
C ALA A 227 -10.94 -7.56 10.54
N ARG A 228 -12.14 -7.12 10.15
CA ARG A 228 -12.43 -5.71 10.01
C ARG A 228 -12.41 -5.01 11.37
N VAL A 229 -11.91 -3.78 11.40
CA VAL A 229 -11.89 -2.92 12.60
C VAL A 229 -13.11 -2.01 12.58
N GLU A 230 -13.85 -1.97 13.67
CA GLU A 230 -14.86 -0.94 13.93
C GLU A 230 -14.15 0.29 14.50
N LEU A 231 -14.28 1.43 13.85
CA LEU A 231 -13.61 2.66 14.28
C LEU A 231 -14.23 3.22 15.58
N PRO A 232 -13.42 3.82 16.46
CA PRO A 232 -13.95 4.48 17.64
C PRO A 232 -14.78 5.71 17.24
N ALA A 233 -15.87 5.96 17.98
CA ALA A 233 -16.70 7.15 17.80
C ALA A 233 -16.01 8.41 18.40
N ASP A 234 -14.81 8.73 17.91
CA ASP A 234 -14.01 9.89 18.33
C ASP A 234 -14.01 10.93 17.19
N PRO A 235 -14.52 12.14 17.41
CA PRO A 235 -14.51 13.19 16.39
C PRO A 235 -13.10 13.68 16.01
N ASN A 236 -12.09 13.35 16.82
CA ASN A 236 -10.69 13.69 16.58
C ASN A 236 -9.89 12.48 16.06
N TYR A 237 -10.56 11.39 15.68
CA TYR A 237 -9.90 10.21 15.12
C TYR A 237 -9.04 10.60 13.91
N HIS A 238 -7.83 10.06 13.87
CA HIS A 238 -6.95 10.17 12.72
C HIS A 238 -6.10 8.91 12.61
N PHE A 239 -6.13 8.26 11.46
CA PHE A 239 -5.52 6.95 11.27
C PHE A 239 -4.01 6.93 11.54
N MET A 240 -3.28 7.97 11.14
CA MET A 240 -1.83 8.03 11.39
C MET A 240 -1.50 7.94 12.89
N THR A 241 -2.30 8.60 13.74
CA THR A 241 -2.15 8.54 15.19
C THR A 241 -2.56 7.19 15.78
N ASP A 242 -3.69 6.65 15.33
CA ASP A 242 -4.18 5.35 15.78
C ASP A 242 -3.21 4.23 15.41
N MET A 243 -2.78 4.15 14.16
CA MET A 243 -1.80 3.18 13.68
C MET A 243 -0.50 3.21 14.52
N THR A 244 -0.03 4.41 14.86
CA THR A 244 1.16 4.60 15.69
C THR A 244 0.93 4.09 17.11
N ASN A 245 -0.25 4.34 17.68
CA ASN A 245 -0.63 3.80 19.00
C ASN A 245 -0.61 2.27 19.00
N GLN A 246 -1.14 1.63 17.96
CA GLN A 246 -1.12 0.18 17.78
C GLN A 246 0.32 -0.36 17.69
N ALA A 247 1.18 0.30 16.91
CA ALA A 247 2.58 -0.09 16.75
C ALA A 247 3.36 0.02 18.07
N ILE A 248 3.16 1.11 18.82
CA ILE A 248 3.77 1.33 20.15
C ILE A 248 3.29 0.27 21.14
N ALA A 249 1.99 0.01 21.19
CA ALA A 249 1.42 -1.00 22.08
C ALA A 249 1.99 -2.38 21.79
N TRP A 250 2.03 -2.78 20.51
CA TRP A 250 2.63 -4.04 20.08
C TRP A 250 4.11 -4.13 20.46
N THR A 251 4.90 -3.08 20.22
CA THR A 251 6.34 -3.05 20.55
C THR A 251 6.57 -3.26 22.03
N ARG A 252 5.81 -2.53 22.89
CA ARG A 252 5.89 -2.68 24.35
C ARG A 252 5.53 -4.08 24.78
N PHE A 253 4.48 -4.68 24.17
CA PHE A 253 4.05 -6.03 24.49
C PHE A 253 5.14 -7.05 24.14
N GLN A 254 5.74 -6.96 22.95
CA GLN A 254 6.82 -7.85 22.51
C GLN A 254 8.04 -7.77 23.44
N GLN A 255 8.50 -6.57 23.74
CA GLN A 255 9.67 -6.38 24.61
C GLN A 255 9.42 -6.83 26.06
N SER A 256 8.19 -6.71 26.56
CA SER A 256 7.84 -7.17 27.91
C SER A 256 7.70 -8.69 27.99
N MET A 257 7.02 -9.31 27.01
CA MET A 257 6.69 -10.75 27.08
C MET A 257 7.80 -11.66 26.50
N THR A 258 8.56 -11.17 25.51
CA THR A 258 9.60 -11.92 24.82
C THR A 258 10.89 -11.09 24.63
N PRO A 259 11.50 -10.58 25.69
CA PRO A 259 12.61 -9.60 25.60
C PRO A 259 13.86 -10.12 24.88
N GLY A 260 14.03 -11.44 24.80
CA GLY A 260 15.16 -12.08 24.10
C GLY A 260 14.89 -12.38 22.61
N ARG A 261 13.71 -12.05 22.10
CA ARG A 261 13.30 -12.34 20.72
C ARG A 261 13.28 -11.03 19.92
N PRO A 262 14.10 -10.91 18.85
CA PRO A 262 14.07 -9.70 18.03
C PRO A 262 12.76 -9.60 17.26
N PHE A 263 12.39 -8.38 16.87
CA PHE A 263 11.22 -8.13 16.05
C PHE A 263 11.60 -7.51 14.70
N PHE A 264 10.76 -7.76 13.72
CA PHE A 264 10.69 -7.06 12.43
C PHE A 264 9.39 -6.30 12.34
N MET A 265 9.47 -5.00 12.13
CA MET A 265 8.32 -4.13 11.93
C MET A 265 8.40 -3.46 10.56
N TYR A 266 7.34 -3.60 9.77
CA TYR A 266 7.09 -2.83 8.56
C TYR A 266 6.05 -1.75 8.89
N PHE A 267 6.50 -0.51 9.00
CA PHE A 267 5.68 0.66 9.34
C PHE A 267 5.53 1.52 8.09
N ALA A 268 4.41 1.37 7.40
CA ALA A 268 4.15 1.97 6.09
C ALA A 268 2.85 2.78 6.14
N PRO A 269 2.87 4.01 6.67
CA PRO A 269 1.67 4.84 6.69
C PRO A 269 1.21 5.14 5.27
N GLY A 270 -0.08 5.42 5.08
CA GLY A 270 -0.59 5.97 3.83
C GLY A 270 -0.11 7.39 3.55
N ALA A 271 0.45 8.05 4.56
CA ALA A 271 1.09 9.36 4.39
C ALA A 271 2.38 9.23 3.55
N THR A 272 2.58 10.06 2.55
CA THR A 272 1.87 11.30 2.19
C THR A 272 1.01 11.17 0.92
N HIS A 273 0.57 9.95 0.58
CA HIS A 273 -0.36 9.73 -0.53
C HIS A 273 -1.67 10.49 -0.31
N ALA A 274 -2.34 10.87 -1.39
CA ALA A 274 -3.71 11.38 -1.31
C ALA A 274 -4.65 10.31 -0.69
N PRO A 275 -5.72 10.72 -0.04
CA PRO A 275 -6.11 12.09 0.25
C PRO A 275 -5.17 12.75 1.29
N HIS A 276 -4.78 13.98 1.02
CA HIS A 276 -3.90 14.74 1.93
C HIS A 276 -4.70 15.20 3.16
N HIS A 277 -5.00 14.27 4.04
CA HIS A 277 -5.79 14.51 5.24
C HIS A 277 -4.89 14.81 6.44
N VAL A 278 -5.12 15.94 7.09
CA VAL A 278 -4.35 16.34 8.27
C VAL A 278 -5.15 17.30 9.15
N PRO A 279 -5.03 17.23 10.48
CA PRO A 279 -5.59 18.24 11.37
C PRO A 279 -5.10 19.64 11.01
N LYS A 280 -6.04 20.59 11.00
CA LYS A 280 -5.82 21.96 10.49
C LYS A 280 -4.60 22.66 11.08
N GLU A 281 -4.32 22.45 12.36
CA GLU A 281 -3.18 23.03 13.06
C GLU A 281 -1.83 22.64 12.47
N TRP A 282 -1.71 21.46 11.86
CA TRP A 282 -0.48 21.05 11.17
C TRP A 282 -0.31 21.79 9.84
N ALA A 283 -1.39 21.88 9.05
CA ALA A 283 -1.37 22.64 7.81
C ALA A 283 -1.07 24.14 8.04
N ASP A 284 -1.67 24.71 9.09
CA ASP A 284 -1.53 26.14 9.40
C ASP A 284 -0.14 26.54 9.88
N LYS A 285 0.72 25.60 10.31
CA LYS A 285 2.16 25.86 10.55
C LYS A 285 2.89 26.33 9.29
N TYR A 286 2.37 25.96 8.12
CA TYR A 286 2.95 26.26 6.81
C TYR A 286 2.30 27.44 6.11
N LYS A 287 1.34 28.11 6.73
CA LYS A 287 0.64 29.24 6.12
C LYS A 287 1.60 30.30 5.59
N GLY A 288 1.48 30.59 4.27
CA GLY A 288 2.31 31.55 3.57
C GLY A 288 3.73 31.07 3.18
N LYS A 289 4.16 29.88 3.58
CA LYS A 289 5.50 29.38 3.29
C LYS A 289 5.70 28.96 1.82
N PHE A 290 4.63 28.79 1.09
CA PHE A 290 4.67 28.35 -0.32
C PHE A 290 4.17 29.40 -1.31
N ASP A 291 3.97 30.64 -0.87
CA ASP A 291 3.49 31.76 -1.73
C ASP A 291 4.45 32.09 -2.86
N ALA A 292 5.76 31.84 -2.67
CA ALA A 292 6.78 32.04 -3.72
C ALA A 292 6.70 31.01 -4.87
N GLY A 293 5.95 29.92 -4.66
CA GLY A 293 5.60 28.93 -5.66
C GLY A 293 6.66 27.89 -5.96
N TRP A 294 6.28 26.97 -6.84
CA TRP A 294 7.05 25.75 -7.13
C TRP A 294 8.36 26.00 -7.89
N ASP A 295 8.45 27.03 -8.73
CA ASP A 295 9.71 27.33 -9.44
C ASP A 295 10.78 27.81 -8.45
N LYS A 296 10.40 28.74 -7.57
CA LYS A 296 11.29 29.22 -6.49
C LYS A 296 11.62 28.11 -5.50
N TYR A 297 10.65 27.25 -5.17
CA TYR A 297 10.88 26.08 -4.32
C TYR A 297 11.99 25.19 -4.87
N ARG A 298 11.97 24.88 -6.18
CA ARG A 298 12.98 24.03 -6.85
C ARG A 298 14.38 24.63 -6.76
N GLU A 299 14.51 25.93 -7.01
CA GLU A 299 15.78 26.67 -6.89
C GLU A 299 16.33 26.61 -5.46
N ASP A 300 15.47 26.92 -4.48
CA ASP A 300 15.85 26.97 -3.07
C ASP A 300 16.18 25.57 -2.52
N ALA A 301 15.45 24.54 -2.95
CA ALA A 301 15.73 23.16 -2.61
C ALA A 301 17.11 22.74 -3.14
N LEU A 302 17.43 22.99 -4.40
CA LEU A 302 18.75 22.69 -4.97
C LEU A 302 19.87 23.44 -4.22
N ALA A 303 19.66 24.71 -3.90
CA ALA A 303 20.65 25.49 -3.14
C ALA A 303 20.91 24.87 -1.75
N ARG A 304 19.85 24.45 -1.05
CA ARG A 304 19.98 23.74 0.24
C ARG A 304 20.62 22.36 0.10
N GLN A 305 20.26 21.60 -0.93
CA GLN A 305 20.83 20.29 -1.23
C GLN A 305 22.35 20.37 -1.45
N ILE A 306 22.82 21.36 -2.22
CA ILE A 306 24.25 21.63 -2.44
C ILE A 306 24.94 22.00 -1.11
N LYS A 307 24.33 22.90 -0.33
CA LYS A 307 24.87 23.34 0.97
C LYS A 307 24.99 22.17 1.98
N LEU A 308 24.05 21.26 1.97
CA LEU A 308 24.03 20.06 2.84
C LEU A 308 24.92 18.93 2.30
N GLY A 309 25.48 19.05 1.09
CA GLY A 309 26.24 18.01 0.42
C GLY A 309 25.39 16.82 -0.04
N ILE A 310 24.08 16.99 -0.10
CA ILE A 310 23.13 15.94 -0.56
C ILE A 310 23.32 15.69 -2.06
N VAL A 311 23.59 16.75 -2.82
CA VAL A 311 23.91 16.68 -4.25
C VAL A 311 25.29 17.31 -4.51
N PRO A 312 26.02 16.88 -5.56
CA PRO A 312 27.29 17.50 -5.93
C PRO A 312 27.14 19.01 -6.20
N ALA A 313 28.19 19.80 -5.88
CA ALA A 313 28.17 21.26 -6.02
C ALA A 313 27.87 21.75 -7.44
N GLY A 314 28.19 20.98 -8.47
CA GLY A 314 27.93 21.30 -9.88
C GLY A 314 26.57 20.84 -10.41
N THR A 315 25.69 20.29 -9.55
CA THR A 315 24.38 19.81 -9.98
C THR A 315 23.56 20.96 -10.56
N LYS A 316 22.98 20.71 -11.74
CA LYS A 316 22.05 21.63 -12.39
C LYS A 316 20.61 21.26 -12.05
N LEU A 317 19.73 22.23 -12.03
CA LEU A 317 18.30 21.96 -11.97
C LEU A 317 17.83 21.43 -13.32
N ALA A 318 17.26 20.23 -13.35
CA ALA A 318 16.73 19.66 -14.59
C ALA A 318 15.56 20.50 -15.13
N PRO A 319 15.38 20.61 -16.46
CA PRO A 319 14.27 21.34 -17.05
C PRO A 319 12.91 20.84 -16.55
N LYS A 320 12.01 21.76 -16.21
CA LYS A 320 10.63 21.44 -15.85
C LYS A 320 9.88 20.94 -17.10
N PRO A 321 9.00 19.92 -16.97
CA PRO A 321 8.18 19.45 -18.08
C PRO A 321 7.28 20.55 -18.67
N ALA A 322 7.13 20.55 -19.99
CA ALA A 322 6.38 21.60 -20.71
C ALA A 322 4.90 21.72 -20.29
N GLY A 323 4.29 20.67 -19.76
CA GLY A 323 2.90 20.67 -19.27
C GLY A 323 2.70 21.42 -17.93
N ILE A 324 3.76 21.81 -17.25
CA ILE A 324 3.69 22.49 -15.95
C ILE A 324 3.91 24.00 -16.17
N LYS A 325 2.87 24.82 -15.93
CA LYS A 325 2.94 26.28 -16.04
C LYS A 325 4.00 26.86 -15.09
N ASP A 326 4.62 27.94 -15.49
CA ASP A 326 5.44 28.76 -14.59
C ASP A 326 4.56 29.45 -13.54
N TRP A 327 5.05 29.55 -12.30
CA TRP A 327 4.26 30.11 -11.19
C TRP A 327 3.84 31.56 -11.43
N ASP A 328 4.69 32.37 -12.03
CA ASP A 328 4.41 33.76 -12.34
C ASP A 328 3.33 33.96 -13.41
N LYS A 329 3.05 32.91 -14.20
CA LYS A 329 1.99 32.89 -15.23
C LYS A 329 0.63 32.45 -14.69
N LEU A 330 0.55 32.06 -13.44
CA LEU A 330 -0.70 31.70 -12.76
C LEU A 330 -1.47 32.96 -12.35
N THR A 331 -2.80 32.83 -12.32
CA THR A 331 -3.67 33.86 -11.73
C THR A 331 -3.44 33.98 -10.21
N ALA A 332 -3.92 35.06 -9.61
CA ALA A 332 -3.86 35.21 -8.15
C ALA A 332 -4.65 34.10 -7.41
N ASP A 333 -5.79 33.69 -7.97
CA ASP A 333 -6.62 32.64 -7.43
C ASP A 333 -5.97 31.26 -7.53
N GLU A 334 -5.37 30.90 -8.68
CA GLU A 334 -4.57 29.68 -8.83
C GLU A 334 -3.42 29.64 -7.81
N ARG A 335 -2.66 30.72 -7.67
CA ARG A 335 -1.55 30.80 -6.69
C ARG A 335 -2.03 30.64 -5.26
N ARG A 336 -3.13 31.28 -4.88
CA ARG A 336 -3.71 31.15 -3.55
C ARG A 336 -4.15 29.71 -3.24
N LEU A 337 -4.84 29.07 -4.19
CA LEU A 337 -5.29 27.69 -4.07
C LEU A 337 -4.11 26.73 -3.95
N PHE A 338 -3.16 26.83 -4.88
CA PHE A 338 -2.02 25.90 -4.95
C PHE A 338 -1.07 26.06 -3.76
N ALA A 339 -0.87 27.27 -3.25
CA ALA A 339 -0.14 27.46 -2.00
C ALA A 339 -0.82 26.72 -0.83
N ARG A 340 -2.16 26.82 -0.69
CA ARG A 340 -2.90 26.09 0.36
C ARG A 340 -2.80 24.58 0.21
N GLN A 341 -2.88 24.06 -0.99
CA GLN A 341 -2.71 22.63 -1.25
C GLN A 341 -1.37 22.10 -0.73
N MET A 342 -0.29 22.86 -0.97
CA MET A 342 1.04 22.48 -0.50
C MET A 342 1.21 22.66 1.02
N GLU A 343 0.55 23.65 1.62
CA GLU A 343 0.53 23.82 3.09
C GLU A 343 -0.08 22.59 3.78
N VAL A 344 -1.17 22.06 3.22
CA VAL A 344 -1.85 20.86 3.73
C VAL A 344 -0.96 19.63 3.58
N PHE A 345 -0.37 19.42 2.42
CA PHE A 345 0.59 18.33 2.19
C PHE A 345 1.78 18.39 3.15
N ALA A 346 2.36 19.57 3.33
CA ALA A 346 3.49 19.78 4.23
C ALA A 346 3.12 19.48 5.69
N GLY A 347 1.93 19.90 6.11
CA GLY A 347 1.39 19.57 7.43
C GLY A 347 1.20 18.07 7.64
N PHE A 348 0.70 17.38 6.62
CA PHE A 348 0.52 15.93 6.65
C PHE A 348 1.85 15.17 6.75
N ALA A 349 2.86 15.62 6.00
CA ALA A 349 4.20 15.06 6.06
C ALA A 349 4.87 15.27 7.43
N GLU A 350 4.78 16.49 8.01
CA GLU A 350 5.34 16.78 9.34
C GLU A 350 4.60 16.00 10.43
N GLN A 351 3.28 15.86 10.34
CA GLN A 351 2.49 15.06 11.28
C GLN A 351 2.91 13.58 11.22
N ALA A 352 3.13 13.04 10.03
CA ALA A 352 3.61 11.66 9.88
C ALA A 352 5.00 11.47 10.52
N ASP A 353 5.94 12.39 10.32
CA ASP A 353 7.26 12.34 10.95
C ASP A 353 7.17 12.48 12.49
N HIS A 354 6.24 13.30 12.99
CA HIS A 354 5.96 13.40 14.43
C HIS A 354 5.50 12.07 15.01
N GLU A 355 4.55 11.40 14.37
CA GLU A 355 4.03 10.10 14.81
C GLU A 355 5.12 9.02 14.78
N ILE A 356 5.95 8.99 13.73
CA ILE A 356 7.13 8.12 13.67
C ILE A 356 8.08 8.44 14.83
N GLY A 357 8.23 9.72 15.21
CA GLY A 357 9.02 10.15 16.37
C GLY A 357 8.51 9.57 17.70
N ARG A 358 7.20 9.42 17.85
CA ARG A 358 6.59 8.74 19.00
C ARG A 358 6.96 7.26 19.04
N LEU A 359 6.95 6.57 17.90
CA LEU A 359 7.39 5.18 17.79
C LEU A 359 8.88 5.04 18.14
N VAL A 360 9.74 5.90 17.57
CA VAL A 360 11.18 5.93 17.86
C VAL A 360 11.42 6.10 19.36
N LYS A 361 10.74 7.08 19.98
CA LYS A 361 10.82 7.32 21.42
C LYS A 361 10.39 6.10 22.25
N ALA A 362 9.33 5.40 21.85
CA ALA A 362 8.90 4.20 22.56
C ALA A 362 9.96 3.09 22.51
N ILE A 363 10.66 2.90 21.38
CA ILE A 363 11.75 1.93 21.25
C ILE A 363 12.96 2.36 22.10
N GLU A 364 13.27 3.66 22.16
CA GLU A 364 14.30 4.24 23.03
C GLU A 364 14.00 4.02 24.51
N ASP A 365 12.77 4.30 24.94
CA ASP A 365 12.32 4.15 26.34
C ASP A 365 12.38 2.69 26.82
N LEU A 366 12.26 1.73 25.90
CA LEU A 366 12.44 0.30 26.17
C LEU A 366 13.91 -0.14 26.19
N GLY A 367 14.86 0.78 25.92
CA GLY A 367 16.30 0.46 25.85
C GLY A 367 16.66 -0.42 24.64
N ALA A 368 15.78 -0.52 23.63
CA ALA A 368 15.97 -1.42 22.50
C ALA A 368 16.65 -0.75 21.29
N MET A 369 16.73 0.58 21.23
CA MET A 369 17.21 1.33 20.07
C MET A 369 18.67 1.02 19.72
N ASP A 370 19.54 0.75 20.70
CA ASP A 370 20.97 0.47 20.44
C ASP A 370 21.16 -0.68 19.45
N ASN A 371 20.37 -1.76 19.56
CA ASN A 371 20.42 -2.90 18.64
C ASN A 371 19.16 -2.98 17.75
N THR A 372 18.65 -1.85 17.30
CA THR A 372 17.59 -1.76 16.30
C THR A 372 18.14 -1.16 15.01
N LEU A 373 18.11 -1.95 13.94
CA LEU A 373 18.35 -1.48 12.58
C LEU A 373 17.10 -0.73 12.12
N PHE A 374 17.14 0.60 12.20
CA PHE A 374 16.05 1.48 11.80
C PHE A 374 16.33 2.04 10.41
N ILE A 375 15.49 1.71 9.43
CA ILE A 375 15.57 2.16 8.04
C ILE A 375 14.36 3.03 7.77
N TYR A 376 14.59 4.29 7.41
CA TYR A 376 13.53 5.24 7.07
C TYR A 376 13.68 5.63 5.60
N VAL A 377 12.83 5.06 4.75
CA VAL A 377 12.73 5.38 3.32
C VAL A 377 11.72 6.52 3.17
N ALA A 378 12.15 7.65 2.66
CA ALA A 378 11.36 8.88 2.63
C ALA A 378 10.27 8.90 1.53
N GLY A 379 10.25 7.92 0.62
CA GLY A 379 9.21 7.75 -0.39
C GLY A 379 9.37 6.42 -1.12
N ASP A 380 8.28 5.73 -1.42
CA ASP A 380 8.27 4.50 -2.20
C ASP A 380 8.25 4.74 -3.72
N ASN A 381 8.06 5.96 -4.11
CA ASN A 381 8.23 6.55 -5.45
C ASN A 381 8.45 8.05 -5.31
N GLY A 382 8.63 8.76 -6.41
CA GLY A 382 8.63 10.21 -6.42
C GLY A 382 7.27 10.80 -6.02
N ALA A 383 7.23 12.12 -5.86
CA ALA A 383 6.02 12.86 -5.55
C ALA A 383 4.92 12.62 -6.59
N SER A 384 3.66 12.56 -6.17
CA SER A 384 2.54 12.29 -7.05
C SER A 384 2.07 13.53 -7.81
N ALA A 385 1.97 13.43 -9.13
CA ALA A 385 1.37 14.44 -9.98
C ALA A 385 -0.06 14.09 -10.41
N GLU A 386 -0.71 13.13 -9.74
CA GLU A 386 -2.04 12.61 -10.09
C GLU A 386 -3.16 13.62 -9.80
N GLY A 387 -2.88 14.67 -9.00
CA GLY A 387 -3.78 15.81 -8.84
C GLY A 387 -3.96 16.70 -10.10
N GLY A 388 -3.24 16.39 -11.19
CA GLY A 388 -3.36 17.13 -12.45
C GLY A 388 -2.92 18.60 -12.35
N ALA A 389 -3.41 19.43 -13.27
CA ALA A 389 -2.94 20.82 -13.40
C ALA A 389 -3.34 21.71 -12.21
N THR A 390 -4.49 21.47 -11.58
CA THR A 390 -5.13 22.37 -10.60
C THR A 390 -5.24 21.77 -9.19
N GLY A 391 -4.77 20.53 -9.00
CA GLY A 391 -5.11 19.79 -7.81
C GLY A 391 -6.59 19.38 -7.79
N LEU A 392 -7.00 18.66 -6.76
CA LEU A 392 -8.33 18.10 -6.63
C LEU A 392 -8.83 18.33 -5.20
N PHE A 393 -10.06 18.78 -5.08
CA PHE A 393 -10.78 18.81 -3.81
C PHE A 393 -11.36 17.43 -3.47
N ASN A 394 -11.73 16.68 -4.52
CA ASN A 394 -12.19 15.29 -4.44
C ASN A 394 -11.55 14.46 -5.57
N GLU A 395 -10.62 13.59 -5.25
CA GLU A 395 -9.87 12.79 -6.23
C GLU A 395 -10.76 11.86 -7.08
N LEU A 396 -11.96 11.48 -6.60
CA LEU A 396 -12.91 10.70 -7.37
C LEU A 396 -13.39 11.43 -8.63
N THR A 397 -13.35 12.74 -8.67
CA THR A 397 -13.64 13.52 -9.87
C THR A 397 -12.65 13.21 -10.99
N PHE A 398 -11.35 13.11 -10.66
CA PHE A 398 -10.30 12.74 -11.62
C PHE A 398 -10.48 11.32 -12.15
N PHE A 399 -10.68 10.33 -11.28
CA PHE A 399 -10.89 8.94 -11.70
C PHE A 399 -12.13 8.77 -12.61
N ASN A 400 -13.10 9.66 -12.50
CA ASN A 400 -14.32 9.65 -13.29
C ASN A 400 -14.33 10.64 -14.46
N GLY A 401 -13.20 11.32 -14.72
CA GLY A 401 -13.07 12.26 -15.83
C GLY A 401 -13.91 13.54 -15.69
N VAL A 402 -14.22 13.93 -14.44
CA VAL A 402 -15.00 15.13 -14.11
C VAL A 402 -14.03 16.25 -13.70
N PRO A 403 -13.92 17.36 -14.45
CA PRO A 403 -13.04 18.46 -14.10
C PRO A 403 -13.57 19.24 -12.89
N GLU A 404 -12.66 19.70 -12.03
CA GLU A 404 -12.94 20.64 -10.96
C GLU A 404 -12.44 22.05 -11.32
N ALA A 405 -13.32 23.05 -11.25
CA ALA A 405 -12.95 24.42 -11.49
C ALA A 405 -12.23 25.02 -10.26
N VAL A 406 -11.22 25.86 -10.51
CA VAL A 406 -10.45 26.56 -9.44
C VAL A 406 -11.39 27.38 -8.55
N GLU A 407 -12.38 28.05 -9.13
CA GLU A 407 -13.36 28.86 -8.43
C GLU A 407 -14.20 28.06 -7.44
N ASP A 408 -14.53 26.79 -7.75
CA ASP A 408 -15.28 25.91 -6.87
C ASP A 408 -14.41 25.35 -5.75
N GLN A 409 -13.17 25.00 -6.03
CA GLN A 409 -12.19 24.59 -5.02
C GLN A 409 -11.91 25.73 -4.02
N LEU A 410 -11.83 26.97 -4.48
CA LEU A 410 -11.61 28.15 -3.62
C LEU A 410 -12.73 28.44 -2.64
N LYS A 411 -13.98 28.10 -2.97
CA LYS A 411 -15.13 28.24 -2.05
C LYS A 411 -14.99 27.39 -0.79
N ASN A 412 -14.16 26.34 -0.86
CA ASN A 412 -13.94 25.37 0.20
C ASN A 412 -12.49 25.36 0.70
N LEU A 413 -11.75 26.44 0.50
CA LEU A 413 -10.31 26.51 0.80
C LEU A 413 -9.98 26.23 2.27
N ASP A 414 -10.84 26.62 3.19
CA ASP A 414 -10.71 26.43 4.63
C ASP A 414 -10.96 24.99 5.09
N LYS A 415 -11.62 24.19 4.25
CA LYS A 415 -11.92 22.76 4.50
C LYS A 415 -10.80 21.83 4.05
N TRP A 416 -9.86 22.36 3.26
CA TRP A 416 -8.81 21.55 2.63
C TRP A 416 -7.99 20.75 3.65
N GLY A 417 -7.93 19.43 3.47
CA GLY A 417 -7.29 18.47 4.39
C GLY A 417 -8.20 17.93 5.48
N GLY A 418 -9.40 18.50 5.64
CA GLY A 418 -10.41 18.02 6.61
C GLY A 418 -11.26 16.87 6.08
N PRO A 419 -12.14 16.30 6.92
CA PRO A 419 -12.95 15.11 6.62
C PRO A 419 -14.01 15.31 5.53
N GLU A 420 -14.24 16.56 5.10
CA GLU A 420 -15.18 16.90 4.02
C GLU A 420 -14.51 16.92 2.64
N THR A 421 -13.21 16.61 2.55
CA THR A 421 -12.40 16.66 1.34
C THR A 421 -11.76 15.32 1.06
N TYR A 422 -11.33 15.09 -0.17
CA TYR A 422 -10.50 13.95 -0.57
C TYR A 422 -9.39 14.49 -1.49
N PRO A 423 -8.43 15.28 -0.92
CA PRO A 423 -7.69 16.25 -1.68
C PRO A 423 -6.36 15.75 -2.21
N HIS A 424 -5.97 16.28 -3.37
CA HIS A 424 -4.64 16.14 -3.95
C HIS A 424 -4.10 17.49 -4.44
N TYR A 425 -2.81 17.77 -4.30
CA TYR A 425 -2.21 19.01 -4.77
C TYR A 425 -1.99 19.05 -6.30
N ALA A 426 -1.77 20.24 -6.86
CA ALA A 426 -1.45 20.45 -8.27
C ALA A 426 -0.08 19.85 -8.63
N ALA A 427 0.03 19.25 -9.84
CA ALA A 427 1.23 18.55 -10.35
C ALA A 427 2.52 19.40 -10.30
N GLY A 428 2.43 20.74 -10.32
CA GLY A 428 3.58 21.62 -10.15
C GLY A 428 4.32 21.41 -8.83
N TRP A 429 3.61 21.05 -7.76
CA TRP A 429 4.22 20.72 -6.47
C TRP A 429 4.90 19.35 -6.45
N ALA A 430 4.40 18.38 -7.22
CA ALA A 430 5.11 17.11 -7.39
C ALA A 430 6.48 17.34 -8.03
N ILE A 431 6.51 18.08 -9.15
CA ILE A 431 7.77 18.42 -9.83
C ILE A 431 8.71 19.21 -8.92
N ALA A 432 8.16 20.08 -8.05
CA ALA A 432 8.97 20.79 -7.07
C ALA A 432 9.51 19.86 -5.97
N GLY A 433 8.69 18.94 -5.51
CA GLY A 433 9.05 17.96 -4.49
C GLY A 433 10.11 16.97 -4.94
N ASP A 434 10.28 16.78 -6.24
CA ASP A 434 11.31 15.89 -6.80
C ASP A 434 12.58 16.64 -7.26
N ALA A 435 12.73 17.93 -6.94
CA ALA A 435 13.95 18.67 -7.29
C ALA A 435 15.21 17.93 -6.79
N PRO A 436 16.31 17.90 -7.57
CA PRO A 436 16.61 18.67 -8.78
C PRO A 436 16.17 18.00 -10.10
N PHE A 437 15.39 16.94 -10.05
CA PHE A 437 14.98 16.11 -11.20
C PHE A 437 13.85 16.77 -12.00
N ALA A 438 13.57 16.19 -13.20
CA ALA A 438 12.58 16.75 -14.12
C ALA A 438 11.16 16.22 -13.88
N TRP A 439 11.01 14.95 -13.53
CA TRP A 439 9.73 14.23 -13.52
C TRP A 439 9.35 13.80 -12.10
N SER A 440 8.32 12.94 -12.00
CA SER A 440 7.65 12.53 -10.76
C SER A 440 7.20 11.07 -10.82
N LYS A 441 6.44 10.60 -9.83
CA LYS A 441 5.76 9.29 -9.78
C LYS A 441 5.25 8.86 -11.16
N GLN A 442 5.25 7.58 -11.45
CA GLN A 442 4.94 6.90 -12.72
C GLN A 442 5.99 7.07 -13.83
N VAL A 443 6.84 8.11 -13.82
CA VAL A 443 7.87 8.28 -14.84
C VAL A 443 9.11 7.48 -14.48
N ALA A 444 9.05 6.16 -14.73
CA ALA A 444 10.04 5.18 -14.29
C ALA A 444 11.44 5.38 -14.88
N GLY A 445 11.56 6.04 -16.02
CA GLY A 445 12.86 6.37 -16.63
C GLY A 445 13.58 7.55 -16.00
N ASP A 446 12.97 8.30 -15.10
CA ASP A 446 13.57 9.52 -14.50
C ASP A 446 13.82 9.35 -13.01
N TYR A 447 14.83 10.04 -12.52
CA TYR A 447 15.16 10.05 -11.11
C TYR A 447 14.12 10.78 -10.25
N GLY A 448 13.31 11.69 -10.80
CA GLY A 448 12.16 12.26 -10.08
C GLY A 448 11.11 11.21 -9.75
N GLY A 449 10.90 10.20 -10.61
CA GLY A 449 10.02 9.08 -10.31
C GLY A 449 10.64 8.01 -9.42
N THR A 450 11.97 7.86 -9.47
CA THR A 450 12.65 6.67 -8.94
C THR A 450 13.67 6.95 -7.84
N LYS A 451 14.12 8.18 -7.61
CA LYS A 451 15.10 8.48 -6.57
C LYS A 451 14.43 9.00 -5.30
N THR A 452 14.77 8.40 -4.17
CA THR A 452 14.27 8.79 -2.85
C THR A 452 15.42 8.99 -1.87
N GLY A 453 15.16 9.75 -0.80
CA GLY A 453 16.04 9.83 0.34
C GLY A 453 15.85 8.66 1.30
N MET A 454 16.93 8.14 1.88
CA MET A 454 16.84 7.10 2.90
C MET A 454 17.79 7.40 4.06
N VAL A 455 17.33 7.14 5.29
CA VAL A 455 18.15 7.21 6.50
C VAL A 455 18.27 5.83 7.13
N VAL A 456 19.47 5.44 7.52
CA VAL A 456 19.74 4.21 8.27
C VAL A 456 20.37 4.56 9.60
N HIS A 457 19.73 4.16 10.68
CA HIS A 457 20.19 4.35 12.05
C HIS A 457 20.30 3.00 12.77
N TRP A 458 21.49 2.66 13.22
CA TRP A 458 21.76 1.42 13.97
C TRP A 458 23.01 1.60 14.86
N PRO A 459 22.88 2.11 16.08
CA PRO A 459 24.03 2.47 16.93
C PRO A 459 25.04 1.35 17.12
N LYS A 460 24.58 0.12 17.34
CA LYS A 460 25.48 -1.03 17.52
C LYS A 460 26.20 -1.47 16.24
N GLY A 461 25.55 -1.32 15.07
CA GLY A 461 26.10 -1.80 13.78
C GLY A 461 26.85 -0.75 12.98
N ILE A 462 26.61 0.54 13.23
CA ILE A 462 27.14 1.67 12.46
C ILE A 462 27.94 2.58 13.37
N LYS A 463 29.23 2.78 13.02
CA LYS A 463 30.13 3.66 13.79
C LYS A 463 30.04 5.12 13.36
N ALA A 464 29.79 5.36 12.09
CA ALA A 464 29.70 6.69 11.49
C ALA A 464 28.38 7.40 11.89
N LYS A 465 28.43 8.71 12.05
CA LYS A 465 27.26 9.55 12.38
C LYS A 465 27.18 10.74 11.46
N GLY A 466 25.99 11.02 10.95
CA GLY A 466 25.73 12.19 10.09
C GLY A 466 26.35 12.10 8.70
N GLU A 467 26.95 10.97 8.33
CA GLU A 467 27.62 10.81 7.05
C GLU A 467 26.64 10.49 5.91
N ILE A 468 27.05 10.85 4.69
CA ILE A 468 26.33 10.55 3.46
C ILE A 468 26.90 9.28 2.84
N ARG A 469 26.01 8.47 2.23
CA ARG A 469 26.32 7.32 1.38
C ARG A 469 25.79 7.59 -0.01
N SER A 470 26.66 7.60 -0.99
CA SER A 470 26.34 7.92 -2.39
C SER A 470 26.45 6.71 -3.33
N GLN A 471 26.66 5.53 -2.77
CA GLN A 471 26.63 4.29 -3.54
C GLN A 471 25.26 4.11 -4.17
N TRP A 472 25.23 3.66 -5.43
CA TRP A 472 24.00 3.40 -6.16
C TRP A 472 23.27 2.19 -5.55
N GLN A 473 22.06 2.39 -5.04
CA GLN A 473 21.23 1.38 -4.38
C GLN A 473 19.84 1.34 -4.99
N TYR A 474 19.20 0.19 -4.88
CA TYR A 474 17.81 -0.01 -5.31
C TYR A 474 17.01 -0.68 -4.19
N ILE A 475 15.70 -0.47 -4.15
CA ILE A 475 14.82 -0.90 -3.07
C ILE A 475 14.89 -2.42 -2.79
N THR A 476 15.23 -3.24 -3.79
CA THR A 476 15.50 -4.68 -3.62
C THR A 476 16.67 -4.99 -2.68
N ASP A 477 17.56 -4.02 -2.44
CA ASP A 477 18.79 -4.23 -1.68
C ASP A 477 18.52 -4.29 -0.16
N LEU A 478 17.33 -3.84 0.27
CA LEU A 478 16.96 -3.84 1.69
C LEU A 478 16.78 -5.25 2.26
N ALA A 479 16.12 -6.16 1.54
CA ALA A 479 15.88 -7.51 2.04
C ALA A 479 17.19 -8.30 2.30
N PRO A 480 18.14 -8.38 1.35
CA PRO A 480 19.43 -9.03 1.63
C PRO A 480 20.24 -8.29 2.71
N THR A 481 20.14 -6.97 2.84
CA THR A 481 20.80 -6.20 3.90
C THR A 481 20.28 -6.56 5.28
N VAL A 482 18.97 -6.75 5.43
CA VAL A 482 18.35 -7.18 6.69
C VAL A 482 18.81 -8.59 7.06
N LEU A 483 18.86 -9.53 6.10
CA LEU A 483 19.37 -10.88 6.38
C LEU A 483 20.84 -10.86 6.81
N ASP A 484 21.68 -10.07 6.15
CA ASP A 484 23.11 -9.92 6.54
C ASP A 484 23.21 -9.34 7.97
N ALA A 485 22.46 -8.28 8.29
CA ALA A 485 22.43 -7.68 9.61
C ALA A 485 21.95 -8.66 10.69
N ALA A 486 21.02 -9.56 10.34
CA ALA A 486 20.51 -10.61 11.21
C ALA A 486 21.41 -11.86 11.29
N HIS A 487 22.52 -11.89 10.55
CA HIS A 487 23.41 -13.07 10.40
C HIS A 487 22.67 -14.31 9.87
N LEU A 488 21.76 -14.11 8.92
CA LEU A 488 20.95 -15.15 8.30
C LEU A 488 21.40 -15.39 6.85
N PRO A 489 21.56 -16.67 6.44
CA PRO A 489 21.82 -16.97 5.04
C PRO A 489 20.55 -16.77 4.19
N PHE A 490 20.74 -16.60 2.89
CA PHE A 490 19.66 -16.70 1.93
C PHE A 490 19.03 -18.10 1.97
N PRO A 491 17.70 -18.24 2.15
CA PRO A 491 17.06 -19.55 2.15
C PRO A 491 16.90 -20.09 0.72
N ARG A 492 17.41 -21.31 0.48
CA ARG A 492 17.25 -22.02 -0.80
C ARG A 492 15.83 -22.56 -0.99
N SER A 493 15.14 -22.85 0.11
CA SER A 493 13.75 -23.33 0.11
C SER A 493 12.99 -22.70 1.27
N VAL A 494 11.75 -22.30 1.00
CA VAL A 494 10.80 -21.78 1.99
C VAL A 494 9.47 -22.51 1.79
N ASN A 495 8.92 -23.09 2.88
CA ASN A 495 7.66 -23.86 2.87
C ASN A 495 7.62 -24.90 1.74
N GLY A 496 8.73 -25.61 1.50
CA GLY A 496 8.84 -26.64 0.48
C GLY A 496 9.08 -26.14 -0.95
N THR A 497 9.07 -24.83 -1.20
CA THR A 497 9.30 -24.25 -2.52
C THR A 497 10.70 -23.71 -2.66
N VAL A 498 11.40 -24.13 -3.72
CA VAL A 498 12.74 -23.59 -4.08
C VAL A 498 12.62 -22.12 -4.42
N GLN A 499 13.51 -21.30 -3.85
CA GLN A 499 13.47 -19.87 -3.98
C GLN A 499 14.29 -19.34 -5.15
N LYS A 500 13.73 -18.41 -5.93
CA LYS A 500 14.51 -17.59 -6.86
C LYS A 500 15.54 -16.78 -6.06
N PRO A 501 16.81 -16.65 -6.52
CA PRO A 501 17.82 -15.85 -5.85
C PRO A 501 17.35 -14.41 -5.62
N PHE A 502 17.95 -13.71 -4.65
CA PHE A 502 17.80 -12.26 -4.57
C PHE A 502 18.34 -11.60 -5.85
N GLU A 503 17.64 -10.58 -6.29
CA GLU A 503 18.06 -9.66 -7.36
C GLU A 503 18.61 -8.36 -6.74
N GLY A 504 18.38 -8.19 -5.44
CA GLY A 504 18.99 -7.19 -4.59
C GLY A 504 20.43 -7.54 -4.20
N VAL A 505 21.22 -6.50 -3.95
CA VAL A 505 22.59 -6.57 -3.47
C VAL A 505 22.64 -5.97 -2.06
N SER A 506 23.09 -6.75 -1.07
CA SER A 506 23.19 -6.24 0.29
C SER A 506 24.02 -4.96 0.38
N MET A 507 23.48 -3.95 1.06
CA MET A 507 24.11 -2.64 1.31
C MET A 507 25.08 -2.69 2.51
N ALA A 508 25.18 -3.81 3.22
CA ALA A 508 26.00 -3.92 4.43
C ALA A 508 27.43 -3.43 4.24
N TYR A 509 28.00 -3.56 3.03
CA TYR A 509 29.32 -3.07 2.68
C TYR A 509 29.49 -1.54 2.77
N THR A 510 28.38 -0.78 2.73
CA THR A 510 28.42 0.69 2.80
C THR A 510 28.30 1.23 4.22
N LEU A 511 27.79 0.42 5.16
CA LEU A 511 27.44 0.89 6.51
C LEU A 511 28.64 1.53 7.24
N ASN A 512 29.82 0.97 7.09
CA ASN A 512 31.05 1.46 7.74
C ASN A 512 32.15 1.88 6.75
N ASP A 513 31.84 1.98 5.45
CA ASP A 513 32.76 2.45 4.41
C ASP A 513 32.07 3.40 3.41
N ALA A 514 32.26 4.70 3.61
CA ALA A 514 31.72 5.74 2.71
C ALA A 514 32.35 5.72 1.31
N LYS A 515 33.52 5.10 1.16
CA LYS A 515 34.29 5.05 -0.10
C LYS A 515 34.16 3.71 -0.82
N ALA A 516 33.36 2.80 -0.31
CA ALA A 516 33.10 1.53 -0.95
C ALA A 516 32.58 1.72 -2.37
N LYS A 517 33.08 0.94 -3.30
CA LYS A 517 32.64 1.01 -4.71
C LYS A 517 31.23 0.46 -4.85
N ASP A 518 30.49 0.99 -5.81
CA ASP A 518 29.18 0.46 -6.19
C ASP A 518 29.27 -1.02 -6.54
N ARG A 519 28.34 -1.79 -6.02
CA ARG A 519 28.20 -3.22 -6.37
C ARG A 519 27.09 -3.48 -7.35
N ARG A 520 26.10 -2.59 -7.42
CA ARG A 520 25.05 -2.63 -8.43
C ARG A 520 25.48 -1.83 -9.67
N THR A 521 25.49 -2.49 -10.80
CA THR A 521 25.94 -1.90 -12.06
C THR A 521 24.83 -1.79 -13.08
N THR A 522 23.70 -2.49 -12.87
CA THR A 522 22.58 -2.49 -13.85
C THR A 522 21.25 -2.56 -13.13
N GLN A 523 20.31 -1.71 -13.54
CA GLN A 523 18.92 -1.76 -13.11
C GLN A 523 18.01 -1.24 -14.23
N TYR A 524 17.01 -2.05 -14.61
CA TYR A 524 15.92 -1.60 -15.48
C TYR A 524 14.82 -0.92 -14.64
N PHE A 525 14.06 -0.08 -15.32
CA PHE A 525 12.84 0.54 -14.80
C PHE A 525 11.75 0.45 -15.86
N GLU A 526 10.52 0.15 -15.46
CA GLU A 526 9.35 0.19 -16.32
C GLU A 526 8.07 0.33 -15.48
N ILE A 527 7.21 1.27 -15.83
CA ILE A 527 5.85 1.47 -15.31
C ILE A 527 5.00 2.06 -16.45
N LEU A 528 3.94 1.35 -16.87
CA LEU A 528 2.93 1.82 -17.82
C LEU A 528 3.53 2.39 -19.12
N GLY A 529 4.61 1.76 -19.62
CA GLY A 529 5.31 2.19 -20.82
C GLY A 529 6.44 3.18 -20.59
N ASN A 530 6.48 3.89 -19.48
CA ASN A 530 7.64 4.71 -19.08
C ASN A 530 8.81 3.79 -18.72
N ARG A 531 9.94 3.92 -19.40
CA ARG A 531 11.05 2.96 -19.33
C ARG A 531 12.40 3.63 -19.13
N GLY A 532 13.29 2.91 -18.47
CA GLY A 532 14.67 3.33 -18.35
C GLY A 532 15.61 2.18 -18.03
N ILE A 533 16.89 2.41 -18.25
CA ILE A 533 17.97 1.51 -17.93
C ILE A 533 19.17 2.28 -17.38
N TYR A 534 19.54 1.94 -16.15
CA TYR A 534 20.84 2.32 -15.61
C TYR A 534 21.84 1.20 -15.90
N HIS A 535 22.99 1.54 -16.47
CA HIS A 535 24.07 0.59 -16.72
C HIS A 535 25.43 1.29 -16.69
N ASP A 536 26.30 0.85 -15.75
CA ASP A 536 27.67 1.32 -15.58
C ASP A 536 27.80 2.86 -15.61
N GLY A 537 26.95 3.55 -14.85
CA GLY A 537 26.98 4.99 -14.70
C GLY A 537 26.29 5.76 -15.83
N TRP A 538 25.68 5.07 -16.79
CA TRP A 538 24.83 5.68 -17.81
C TRP A 538 23.36 5.45 -17.52
N MET A 539 22.52 6.41 -17.85
CA MET A 539 21.07 6.29 -17.80
C MET A 539 20.49 6.57 -19.19
N ALA A 540 19.69 5.65 -19.72
CA ALA A 540 18.87 5.90 -20.90
C ALA A 540 17.40 5.74 -20.52
N ARG A 541 16.54 6.64 -21.01
CA ARG A 541 15.12 6.64 -20.66
C ARG A 541 14.22 7.03 -21.82
N THR A 542 12.94 6.71 -21.68
CA THR A 542 11.86 7.29 -22.48
C THR A 542 10.70 7.66 -21.57
N VAL A 543 10.09 8.82 -21.83
CA VAL A 543 8.84 9.26 -21.20
C VAL A 543 7.72 8.99 -22.20
N HIS A 544 7.06 7.87 -22.01
CA HIS A 544 5.96 7.43 -22.84
C HIS A 544 4.70 8.29 -22.62
N ARG A 545 4.39 8.55 -21.35
CA ARG A 545 3.25 9.36 -20.91
C ARG A 545 3.52 9.97 -19.53
N ALA A 546 3.22 11.27 -19.36
CA ALA A 546 3.19 11.88 -18.04
C ALA A 546 1.85 11.60 -17.33
N PRO A 547 1.78 11.63 -15.98
CA PRO A 547 0.54 11.36 -15.23
C PRO A 547 -0.64 12.24 -15.62
N TRP A 548 -0.39 13.50 -15.99
CA TRP A 548 -1.41 14.48 -16.42
C TRP A 548 -1.76 14.44 -17.90
N GLU A 549 -1.09 13.58 -18.68
CA GLU A 549 -1.36 13.44 -20.13
C GLU A 549 -2.44 12.38 -20.36
N PRO A 550 -3.51 12.70 -21.11
CA PRO A 550 -4.62 11.76 -21.33
C PRO A 550 -4.24 10.61 -22.28
N LYS A 551 -3.16 10.76 -23.05
CA LYS A 551 -2.72 9.79 -24.07
C LYS A 551 -1.20 9.66 -24.07
N ALA A 552 -0.72 8.52 -24.47
CA ALA A 552 0.70 8.31 -24.79
C ALA A 552 1.18 9.25 -25.90
N ARG A 553 2.44 9.66 -25.83
CA ARG A 553 3.09 10.60 -26.78
C ARG A 553 3.35 9.96 -28.13
N ALA A 554 3.60 8.66 -28.14
CA ALA A 554 3.85 7.84 -29.33
C ALA A 554 3.42 6.39 -29.06
N THR A 555 3.52 5.52 -30.04
CA THR A 555 3.48 4.07 -29.82
C THR A 555 4.80 3.61 -29.21
N LEU A 556 4.78 2.51 -28.45
CA LEU A 556 5.93 2.00 -27.70
C LEU A 556 7.20 1.81 -28.54
N ASP A 557 7.06 1.44 -29.82
CA ASP A 557 8.15 1.26 -30.78
C ASP A 557 8.71 2.59 -31.34
N LYS A 558 7.99 3.70 -31.19
CA LYS A 558 8.34 5.04 -31.69
C LYS A 558 8.69 6.01 -30.59
N ASP A 559 8.75 5.57 -29.34
CA ASP A 559 9.15 6.43 -28.24
C ASP A 559 10.54 7.02 -28.43
N SER A 560 10.68 8.31 -28.18
CA SER A 560 11.97 8.98 -28.16
C SER A 560 12.74 8.62 -26.91
N TRP A 561 14.01 8.25 -27.07
CA TRP A 561 14.90 7.96 -25.96
C TRP A 561 15.90 9.09 -25.73
N GLU A 562 16.18 9.38 -24.48
CA GLU A 562 17.19 10.30 -24.00
C GLU A 562 18.34 9.52 -23.34
N LEU A 563 19.56 10.09 -23.32
CA LEU A 563 20.75 9.45 -22.74
C LEU A 563 21.50 10.42 -21.82
N PHE A 564 21.91 9.94 -20.66
CA PHE A 564 22.59 10.75 -19.65
C PHE A 564 23.83 10.03 -19.10
N ASP A 565 24.91 10.79 -18.83
CA ASP A 565 26.05 10.31 -18.03
C ASP A 565 25.77 10.59 -16.54
N ALA A 566 25.11 9.65 -15.87
CA ALA A 566 24.66 9.77 -14.49
C ALA A 566 25.81 9.88 -13.45
N ARG A 567 27.07 9.66 -13.85
CA ARG A 567 28.25 9.87 -13.00
C ARG A 567 28.59 11.35 -12.86
N ASN A 568 28.36 12.12 -13.92
CA ASN A 568 28.71 13.53 -14.04
C ASN A 568 27.49 14.46 -14.05
N ASP A 569 26.30 13.93 -14.33
CA ASP A 569 25.03 14.63 -14.34
C ASP A 569 24.05 13.99 -13.34
N TYR A 570 24.15 14.43 -12.08
CA TYR A 570 23.35 13.87 -10.98
C TYR A 570 21.84 13.98 -11.20
N SER A 571 21.39 15.04 -11.87
CA SER A 571 19.98 15.38 -12.08
C SER A 571 19.42 14.94 -13.43
N LEU A 572 20.22 14.34 -14.29
CA LEU A 572 19.84 13.97 -15.66
C LEU A 572 19.32 15.20 -16.45
N ALA A 573 20.06 16.30 -16.37
CA ALA A 573 19.66 17.58 -16.96
C ALA A 573 20.14 17.77 -18.41
N THR A 574 21.11 16.97 -18.86
CA THR A 574 21.76 17.17 -20.19
C THR A 574 21.64 15.89 -21.02
N ASP A 575 20.72 15.90 -21.98
CA ASP A 575 20.54 14.78 -22.93
C ASP A 575 21.71 14.69 -23.92
N LEU A 576 22.35 13.55 -23.99
CA LEU A 576 23.48 13.21 -24.85
C LEU A 576 23.09 12.28 -26.02
N ALA A 577 21.83 11.99 -26.23
CA ALA A 577 21.37 11.03 -27.23
C ALA A 577 21.86 11.38 -28.66
N ALA A 578 21.77 12.64 -29.04
CA ALA A 578 22.21 13.09 -30.36
C ALA A 578 23.76 13.05 -30.51
N GLN A 579 24.51 13.28 -29.42
CA GLN A 579 25.97 13.25 -29.44
C GLN A 579 26.55 11.83 -29.35
N GLN A 580 25.78 10.89 -28.77
CA GLN A 580 26.24 9.51 -28.51
C GLN A 580 25.23 8.44 -28.96
N PRO A 581 24.84 8.40 -30.24
CA PRO A 581 23.79 7.50 -30.72
C PRO A 581 24.15 6.01 -30.56
N GLU A 582 25.41 5.62 -30.71
CA GLU A 582 25.85 4.23 -30.51
C GLU A 582 25.77 3.81 -29.06
N LYS A 583 26.07 4.72 -28.11
CA LYS A 583 25.87 4.44 -26.69
C LYS A 583 24.40 4.29 -26.35
N LEU A 584 23.53 5.13 -26.87
CA LEU A 584 22.10 5.01 -26.71
C LEU A 584 21.59 3.65 -27.21
N LYS A 585 21.98 3.24 -28.40
CA LYS A 585 21.63 1.95 -28.97
C LYS A 585 22.09 0.76 -28.11
N GLN A 586 23.33 0.88 -27.55
CA GLN A 586 23.83 -0.10 -26.59
C GLN A 586 22.93 -0.18 -25.36
N MET A 587 22.55 0.96 -24.78
CA MET A 587 21.70 1.02 -23.59
C MET A 587 20.29 0.44 -23.85
N GLN A 588 19.69 0.72 -25.00
CA GLN A 588 18.42 0.13 -25.43
C GLN A 588 18.51 -1.40 -25.52
N ALA A 589 19.62 -1.92 -26.07
CA ALA A 589 19.84 -3.37 -26.11
C ALA A 589 19.97 -3.99 -24.71
N VAL A 590 20.63 -3.30 -23.77
CA VAL A 590 20.72 -3.74 -22.37
C VAL A 590 19.32 -3.74 -21.75
N PHE A 591 18.50 -2.71 -21.97
CA PHE A 591 17.11 -2.67 -21.49
C PHE A 591 16.32 -3.89 -21.98
N MET A 592 16.36 -4.19 -23.28
CA MET A 592 15.62 -5.32 -23.85
C MET A 592 16.06 -6.66 -23.26
N LYS A 593 17.37 -6.81 -23.00
CA LYS A 593 17.90 -8.01 -22.34
C LYS A 593 17.37 -8.18 -20.91
N GLU A 594 17.42 -7.11 -20.11
CA GLU A 594 16.91 -7.14 -18.74
C GLU A 594 15.37 -7.30 -18.71
N ALA A 595 14.65 -6.65 -19.65
CA ALA A 595 13.21 -6.76 -19.78
C ALA A 595 12.77 -8.21 -20.11
N ALA A 596 13.47 -8.90 -21.01
CA ALA A 596 13.21 -10.31 -21.29
C ALA A 596 13.53 -11.23 -20.10
N LYS A 597 14.59 -10.91 -19.34
CA LYS A 597 15.02 -11.69 -18.18
C LYS A 597 14.01 -11.65 -17.01
N TYR A 598 13.36 -10.52 -16.81
CA TYR A 598 12.54 -10.26 -15.63
C TYR A 598 11.03 -10.21 -15.91
N ASN A 599 10.57 -10.72 -17.03
CA ASN A 599 9.15 -10.75 -17.42
C ASN A 599 8.52 -9.35 -17.55
N VAL A 600 9.30 -8.35 -17.99
CA VAL A 600 8.77 -7.02 -18.28
C VAL A 600 7.95 -7.00 -19.56
N LEU A 601 8.28 -7.92 -20.49
CA LEU A 601 7.61 -8.03 -21.77
C LEU A 601 6.44 -9.04 -21.71
N PRO A 602 5.29 -8.74 -22.36
CA PRO A 602 5.00 -7.53 -23.13
C PRO A 602 4.74 -6.33 -22.23
N ILE A 603 5.16 -5.14 -22.67
CA ILE A 603 4.85 -3.89 -21.99
C ILE A 603 3.37 -3.57 -22.22
N ASP A 604 2.67 -3.18 -21.17
CA ASP A 604 1.25 -2.82 -21.22
C ASP A 604 1.06 -1.36 -20.78
N ASP A 605 0.93 -0.47 -21.76
CA ASP A 605 0.71 0.97 -21.58
C ASP A 605 -0.76 1.36 -21.42
N ARG A 606 -1.69 0.40 -21.49
CA ARG A 606 -3.10 0.63 -21.21
C ARG A 606 -3.27 1.03 -19.73
N SER A 607 -4.17 1.94 -19.47
CA SER A 607 -4.48 2.39 -18.10
C SER A 607 -5.96 2.21 -17.77
N VAL A 608 -6.84 2.97 -18.39
CA VAL A 608 -8.29 2.94 -18.12
C VAL A 608 -8.90 1.57 -18.50
N GLU A 609 -8.46 0.98 -19.59
CA GLU A 609 -8.90 -0.34 -20.04
C GLU A 609 -8.58 -1.44 -19.02
N ARG A 610 -7.49 -1.29 -18.27
CA ARG A 610 -7.06 -2.28 -17.27
C ARG A 610 -7.93 -2.27 -16.00
N PHE A 611 -8.76 -1.24 -15.78
CA PHE A 611 -9.78 -1.31 -14.72
C PHE A 611 -10.89 -2.32 -15.05
N ASN A 612 -11.09 -2.64 -16.33
CA ASN A 612 -12.00 -3.70 -16.73
C ASN A 612 -11.30 -5.07 -16.71
N ALA A 613 -11.70 -5.94 -15.79
CA ALA A 613 -11.08 -7.25 -15.58
C ALA A 613 -11.10 -8.12 -16.85
N ALA A 614 -12.19 -8.10 -17.64
CA ALA A 614 -12.30 -8.88 -18.88
C ALA A 614 -11.33 -8.39 -19.97
N ILE A 615 -11.12 -7.07 -20.09
CA ILE A 615 -10.16 -6.48 -21.04
C ILE A 615 -8.72 -6.75 -20.59
N ALA A 616 -8.45 -6.65 -19.29
CA ALA A 616 -7.15 -6.94 -18.70
C ALA A 616 -6.81 -8.44 -18.71
N GLY A 617 -7.84 -9.29 -18.77
CA GLY A 617 -7.72 -10.76 -18.69
C GLY A 617 -7.43 -11.28 -17.27
N ARG A 618 -7.58 -10.43 -16.24
CA ARG A 618 -7.37 -10.84 -14.85
C ARG A 618 -8.62 -11.50 -14.26
N PRO A 619 -8.48 -12.23 -13.12
CA PRO A 619 -9.63 -12.75 -12.41
C PRO A 619 -10.61 -11.65 -11.98
N ASP A 620 -11.90 -12.02 -11.94
CA ASP A 620 -13.00 -11.24 -11.38
C ASP A 620 -13.72 -12.10 -10.35
N LEU A 621 -13.82 -11.64 -9.10
CA LEU A 621 -14.47 -12.41 -8.03
C LEU A 621 -15.95 -12.68 -8.35
N MET A 622 -16.64 -11.73 -8.97
CA MET A 622 -18.02 -11.90 -9.38
C MET A 622 -18.16 -12.80 -10.60
N GLY A 623 -17.17 -12.82 -11.50
CA GLY A 623 -17.21 -13.63 -12.73
C GLY A 623 -18.45 -13.33 -13.57
N PRO A 624 -19.13 -14.34 -14.13
CA PRO A 624 -20.32 -14.16 -14.96
C PRO A 624 -21.62 -13.94 -14.17
N ARG A 625 -21.57 -13.77 -12.87
CA ARG A 625 -22.77 -13.60 -12.03
C ARG A 625 -23.47 -12.29 -12.36
N THR A 626 -24.75 -12.36 -12.55
CA THR A 626 -25.65 -11.21 -12.74
C THR A 626 -26.50 -10.92 -11.51
N SER A 627 -26.34 -11.70 -10.44
CA SER A 627 -27.05 -11.52 -9.17
C SER A 627 -26.21 -11.94 -7.99
N ILE A 628 -26.43 -11.26 -6.86
CA ILE A 628 -25.86 -11.59 -5.56
C ILE A 628 -26.90 -11.37 -4.47
N THR A 629 -26.94 -12.27 -3.49
CA THR A 629 -27.77 -12.12 -2.27
C THR A 629 -26.86 -11.81 -1.09
N LEU A 630 -27.21 -10.79 -0.35
CA LEU A 630 -26.46 -10.20 0.75
C LEU A 630 -27.28 -10.26 2.03
N TYR A 631 -26.60 -10.25 3.15
CA TYR A 631 -27.21 -10.38 4.47
C TYR A 631 -26.73 -9.24 5.39
N PRO A 632 -27.50 -8.89 6.43
CA PRO A 632 -27.11 -7.83 7.37
C PRO A 632 -25.75 -8.10 8.01
N GLY A 633 -24.96 -7.05 8.17
CA GLY A 633 -23.60 -7.10 8.68
C GLY A 633 -22.52 -7.44 7.64
N MET A 634 -22.89 -7.63 6.37
CA MET A 634 -21.93 -7.64 5.27
C MET A 634 -21.56 -6.19 4.95
N THR A 635 -20.38 -5.76 5.37
CA THR A 635 -19.89 -4.38 5.21
C THR A 635 -18.49 -4.34 4.62
N GLY A 636 -18.08 -3.21 4.06
CA GLY A 636 -16.76 -3.01 3.45
C GLY A 636 -16.48 -3.91 2.25
N MET A 637 -17.50 -4.27 1.49
CA MET A 637 -17.33 -5.05 0.26
C MET A 637 -16.80 -4.14 -0.84
N MET A 638 -15.47 -4.14 -1.02
CA MET A 638 -14.79 -3.28 -1.98
C MET A 638 -15.30 -3.47 -3.41
N GLU A 639 -15.27 -2.42 -4.20
CA GLU A 639 -15.83 -2.41 -5.56
C GLU A 639 -15.29 -3.55 -6.45
N ASN A 640 -14.01 -3.88 -6.35
CA ASN A 640 -13.39 -4.99 -7.10
C ASN A 640 -13.80 -6.38 -6.61
N THR A 641 -14.48 -6.46 -5.48
CA THR A 641 -15.00 -7.72 -4.90
C THR A 641 -16.52 -7.76 -4.92
N PHE A 642 -17.16 -6.79 -5.56
CA PHE A 642 -18.61 -6.61 -5.62
C PHE A 642 -19.13 -6.64 -7.06
N ILE A 643 -20.44 -6.88 -7.21
CA ILE A 643 -21.07 -6.89 -8.53
C ILE A 643 -21.07 -5.47 -9.13
N ASN A 644 -20.59 -5.34 -10.36
CA ASN A 644 -20.46 -4.05 -10.99
C ASN A 644 -21.83 -3.48 -11.41
N LEU A 645 -22.24 -2.39 -10.75
CA LEU A 645 -23.50 -1.68 -11.00
C LEU A 645 -23.36 -0.48 -11.96
N LYS A 646 -22.13 -0.11 -12.34
CA LYS A 646 -21.89 1.05 -13.19
C LYS A 646 -22.30 0.80 -14.64
N ASN A 647 -22.86 1.84 -15.29
CA ASN A 647 -23.18 1.88 -16.72
C ASN A 647 -24.15 0.78 -17.19
N ARG A 648 -25.04 0.33 -16.32
CA ARG A 648 -26.05 -0.70 -16.62
C ARG A 648 -27.30 -0.55 -15.77
N SER A 649 -28.38 -1.17 -16.25
CA SER A 649 -29.61 -1.29 -15.46
C SER A 649 -29.44 -2.29 -14.35
N SER A 650 -30.03 -2.02 -13.19
CA SER A 650 -29.94 -2.89 -12.01
C SER A 650 -31.24 -2.87 -11.21
N THR A 651 -31.36 -3.91 -10.39
CA THR A 651 -32.47 -4.04 -9.43
C THR A 651 -31.90 -4.39 -8.07
N LEU A 652 -32.33 -3.67 -7.03
CA LEU A 652 -32.05 -3.98 -5.65
C LEU A 652 -33.37 -4.32 -4.96
N THR A 653 -33.48 -5.53 -4.39
CA THR A 653 -34.65 -5.99 -3.66
C THR A 653 -34.29 -6.26 -2.21
N ALA A 654 -34.88 -5.52 -1.27
CA ALA A 654 -34.67 -5.67 0.17
C ALA A 654 -35.93 -6.28 0.81
N GLU A 655 -35.75 -7.41 1.52
CA GLU A 655 -36.79 -8.04 2.34
C GLU A 655 -36.57 -7.65 3.80
N LEU A 656 -37.54 -6.96 4.39
CA LEU A 656 -37.46 -6.35 5.70
C LEU A 656 -38.56 -6.82 6.65
N ASP A 657 -38.32 -6.69 7.95
CA ASP A 657 -39.36 -6.77 8.99
C ASP A 657 -39.32 -5.45 9.80
N VAL A 658 -40.38 -4.67 9.67
CA VAL A 658 -40.50 -3.32 10.24
C VAL A 658 -41.19 -3.45 11.61
N PRO A 659 -40.58 -3.00 12.71
CA PRO A 659 -41.19 -3.07 14.04
C PRO A 659 -42.44 -2.16 14.15
N GLN A 660 -43.26 -2.37 15.17
CA GLN A 660 -44.50 -1.59 15.43
C GLN A 660 -44.27 -0.09 15.55
N GLY A 661 -43.08 0.32 15.98
CA GLY A 661 -42.67 1.72 16.10
C GLY A 661 -42.14 2.35 14.83
N GLY A 662 -42.14 1.64 13.70
CA GLY A 662 -41.47 2.05 12.46
C GLY A 662 -39.98 1.66 12.45
N ALA A 663 -39.28 1.95 11.33
CA ALA A 663 -37.86 1.69 11.17
C ALA A 663 -37.19 2.89 10.53
N GLU A 664 -35.91 3.08 10.85
CA GLU A 664 -35.02 4.11 10.35
C GLU A 664 -33.68 3.49 9.93
N GLY A 665 -32.86 4.21 9.16
CA GLY A 665 -31.50 3.86 8.87
C GLY A 665 -31.29 3.19 7.52
N VAL A 666 -30.03 2.82 7.27
CA VAL A 666 -29.59 2.37 5.96
C VAL A 666 -29.89 0.88 5.76
N VAL A 667 -30.50 0.57 4.63
CA VAL A 667 -30.77 -0.81 4.18
C VAL A 667 -29.60 -1.35 3.35
N PHE A 668 -29.10 -0.51 2.43
CA PHE A 668 -27.95 -0.80 1.58
C PHE A 668 -27.27 0.50 1.14
N ALA A 669 -25.94 0.53 1.21
CA ALA A 669 -25.13 1.61 0.67
C ALA A 669 -23.98 1.06 -0.16
N GLN A 670 -23.42 1.86 -1.07
CA GLN A 670 -22.17 1.63 -1.75
C GLN A 670 -21.45 2.95 -1.96
N GLY A 671 -20.15 3.00 -1.54
CA GLY A 671 -19.38 4.25 -1.50
C GLY A 671 -19.83 5.17 -0.38
N GLY A 672 -19.60 6.49 -0.50
CA GLY A 672 -19.86 7.40 0.60
C GLY A 672 -20.01 8.86 0.18
N ARG A 673 -19.45 9.76 0.97
CA ARG A 673 -19.52 11.22 0.80
C ARG A 673 -19.02 11.69 -0.55
N PHE A 674 -18.01 11.03 -1.07
CA PHE A 674 -17.28 11.44 -2.28
C PHE A 674 -17.81 10.81 -3.57
N GLY A 675 -18.71 9.84 -3.46
CA GLY A 675 -19.39 9.19 -4.58
C GLY A 675 -20.07 7.90 -4.15
N GLY A 676 -21.26 7.61 -4.66
CA GLY A 676 -21.95 6.38 -4.31
C GLY A 676 -23.48 6.49 -4.34
N PHE A 677 -24.15 5.54 -3.72
CA PHE A 677 -25.61 5.56 -3.57
C PHE A 677 -26.06 4.80 -2.32
N SER A 678 -27.24 5.14 -1.79
CA SER A 678 -27.81 4.52 -0.60
C SER A 678 -29.32 4.36 -0.72
N LEU A 679 -29.82 3.20 -0.29
CA LEU A 679 -31.24 2.94 -0.02
C LEU A 679 -31.41 2.88 1.50
N TYR A 680 -32.23 3.77 2.05
CA TYR A 680 -32.43 3.92 3.49
C TYR A 680 -33.88 4.27 3.82
N LEU A 681 -34.24 4.21 5.10
CA LEU A 681 -35.49 4.75 5.60
C LEU A 681 -35.24 6.06 6.33
N LYS A 682 -35.96 7.10 5.95
CA LYS A 682 -36.05 8.39 6.64
C LYS A 682 -37.50 8.68 7.05
N ASP A 683 -37.75 8.90 8.33
CA ASP A 683 -39.12 9.00 8.88
C ASP A 683 -39.99 7.79 8.48
N GLY A 684 -39.41 6.58 8.48
CA GLY A 684 -40.06 5.36 8.04
C GLY A 684 -40.26 5.21 6.53
N ARG A 685 -39.86 6.19 5.72
CA ARG A 685 -40.13 6.27 4.25
C ARG A 685 -38.94 5.73 3.46
N PRO A 686 -39.13 4.76 2.56
CA PRO A 686 -38.09 4.34 1.63
C PRO A 686 -37.56 5.52 0.81
N THR A 687 -36.23 5.72 0.90
CA THR A 687 -35.54 6.82 0.23
C THR A 687 -34.32 6.27 -0.47
N TYR A 688 -34.10 6.65 -1.72
CA TYR A 688 -32.90 6.37 -2.48
C TYR A 688 -32.17 7.66 -2.79
N THR A 689 -30.88 7.73 -2.48
CA THR A 689 -30.02 8.86 -2.84
C THR A 689 -28.85 8.35 -3.67
N TYR A 690 -28.64 8.98 -4.83
CA TYR A 690 -27.46 8.81 -5.67
C TYR A 690 -26.57 10.05 -5.54
N ASN A 691 -25.33 9.84 -5.11
CA ASN A 691 -24.32 10.88 -4.92
C ASN A 691 -23.35 10.84 -6.11
N TRP A 692 -23.47 11.79 -7.04
CA TRP A 692 -22.59 11.90 -8.19
C TRP A 692 -21.32 12.63 -7.80
N VAL A 693 -20.26 11.88 -7.51
CA VAL A 693 -18.90 12.31 -7.14
C VAL A 693 -18.84 13.49 -6.14
N GLY A 694 -19.75 13.51 -5.18
CA GLY A 694 -19.81 14.58 -4.18
C GLY A 694 -20.34 15.93 -4.66
N LEU A 695 -20.58 16.10 -5.97
CA LEU A 695 -20.99 17.36 -6.57
C LEU A 695 -22.51 17.53 -6.62
N GLU A 696 -23.24 16.48 -6.97
CA GLU A 696 -24.70 16.50 -7.07
C GLU A 696 -25.30 15.28 -6.37
N ARG A 697 -26.45 15.48 -5.71
CA ARG A 697 -27.22 14.39 -5.10
C ARG A 697 -28.63 14.36 -5.68
N TYR A 698 -29.04 13.20 -6.15
CA TYR A 698 -30.37 12.93 -6.70
C TYR A 698 -31.10 12.05 -5.69
N THR A 699 -32.28 12.49 -5.22
CA THR A 699 -33.05 11.77 -4.20
C THR A 699 -34.43 11.40 -4.73
N VAL A 700 -34.83 10.13 -4.52
CA VAL A 700 -36.15 9.60 -4.83
C VAL A 700 -36.71 9.02 -3.54
N ALA A 701 -37.81 9.61 -3.02
CA ALA A 701 -38.40 9.24 -1.74
C ALA A 701 -39.85 8.83 -1.87
N SER A 702 -40.27 7.79 -1.18
CA SER A 702 -41.68 7.40 -1.02
C SER A 702 -42.45 8.49 -0.26
N PRO A 703 -43.65 8.86 -0.69
CA PRO A 703 -44.52 9.78 0.07
C PRO A 703 -45.03 9.12 1.37
N GLU A 704 -45.08 7.80 1.44
CA GLU A 704 -45.65 7.03 2.56
C GLU A 704 -44.54 6.26 3.31
N ALA A 705 -44.70 6.19 4.64
CA ALA A 705 -43.84 5.32 5.49
C ALA A 705 -44.26 3.85 5.28
N LEU A 706 -43.32 2.95 5.57
CA LEU A 706 -43.57 1.51 5.57
C LEU A 706 -44.50 1.13 6.74
N PRO A 707 -45.51 0.31 6.51
CA PRO A 707 -46.30 -0.24 7.61
C PRO A 707 -45.47 -1.23 8.42
N PRO A 708 -45.78 -1.43 9.73
CA PRO A 708 -45.19 -2.49 10.53
C PRO A 708 -45.40 -3.88 9.91
N GLY A 709 -44.43 -4.78 10.14
CA GLY A 709 -44.44 -6.17 9.64
C GLY A 709 -43.54 -6.36 8.43
N LYS A 710 -43.76 -7.45 7.71
CA LYS A 710 -42.93 -7.81 6.56
C LYS A 710 -43.17 -6.84 5.40
N ALA A 711 -42.09 -6.30 4.86
CA ALA A 711 -42.10 -5.37 3.74
C ALA A 711 -41.04 -5.76 2.71
N THR A 712 -41.33 -5.58 1.43
CA THR A 712 -40.35 -5.71 0.35
C THR A 712 -40.21 -4.39 -0.34
N ILE A 713 -39.01 -3.82 -0.32
CA ILE A 713 -38.64 -2.63 -1.09
C ILE A 713 -37.90 -3.11 -2.33
N LYS A 714 -38.30 -2.58 -3.50
CA LYS A 714 -37.58 -2.79 -4.76
C LYS A 714 -37.18 -1.46 -5.33
N LEU A 715 -35.89 -1.27 -5.60
CA LEU A 715 -35.32 -0.19 -6.38
C LEU A 715 -34.96 -0.74 -7.76
N ASP A 716 -35.66 -0.28 -8.81
CA ASP A 716 -35.27 -0.55 -10.20
C ASP A 716 -34.59 0.69 -10.76
N PHE A 717 -33.37 0.54 -11.25
CA PHE A 717 -32.65 1.57 -11.98
C PHE A 717 -32.59 1.19 -13.46
N ALA A 718 -33.23 1.99 -14.30
CA ALA A 718 -33.22 1.82 -15.75
C ALA A 718 -32.21 2.80 -16.37
N TYR A 719 -31.00 2.28 -16.70
CA TYR A 719 -29.92 3.04 -17.28
C TYR A 719 -30.27 3.43 -18.74
N ASP A 720 -29.96 4.65 -19.15
CA ASP A 720 -30.31 5.17 -20.49
C ASP A 720 -29.53 4.49 -21.63
N GLY A 721 -28.36 3.88 -21.32
CA GLY A 721 -27.45 3.33 -22.33
C GLY A 721 -26.72 4.41 -23.13
N GLY A 722 -26.12 4.03 -24.26
CA GLY A 722 -25.42 4.96 -25.15
C GLY A 722 -24.09 5.48 -24.67
N GLY A 723 -23.38 4.78 -23.77
CA GLY A 723 -22.06 5.10 -23.26
C GLY A 723 -21.94 5.09 -21.75
N SER A 724 -20.78 5.47 -21.22
CA SER A 724 -20.53 5.51 -19.78
C SER A 724 -21.03 6.80 -19.14
N GLY A 725 -21.42 6.74 -17.85
CA GLY A 725 -21.77 7.90 -17.03
C GLY A 725 -23.10 8.57 -17.41
N LYS A 726 -23.94 7.90 -18.19
CA LYS A 726 -25.27 8.41 -18.57
C LYS A 726 -26.23 8.32 -17.39
N GLY A 727 -27.35 9.04 -17.49
CA GLY A 727 -28.36 8.99 -16.46
C GLY A 727 -29.26 7.76 -16.52
N GLY A 728 -30.35 7.81 -15.81
CA GLY A 728 -31.36 6.76 -15.78
C GLY A 728 -32.57 7.16 -14.93
N ILE A 729 -33.56 6.28 -14.92
CA ILE A 729 -34.74 6.41 -14.07
C ILE A 729 -34.64 5.45 -12.90
N ALA A 730 -34.70 5.98 -11.67
CA ALA A 730 -34.80 5.20 -10.44
C ALA A 730 -36.29 5.11 -10.02
N SER A 731 -36.79 3.88 -9.88
CA SER A 731 -38.18 3.61 -9.46
C SER A 731 -38.20 2.84 -8.16
N LEU A 732 -38.88 3.34 -7.15
CA LEU A 732 -39.10 2.65 -5.88
C LEU A 732 -40.48 1.97 -5.87
N SER A 733 -40.51 0.72 -5.45
CA SER A 733 -41.74 -0.05 -5.25
C SER A 733 -41.77 -0.67 -3.85
N VAL A 734 -42.95 -0.73 -3.23
CA VAL A 734 -43.20 -1.38 -1.95
C VAL A 734 -44.30 -2.42 -2.14
N GLY A 735 -44.03 -3.68 -1.79
CA GLY A 735 -44.97 -4.79 -1.96
C GLY A 735 -45.45 -4.94 -3.42
N GLY A 736 -44.61 -4.63 -4.40
CA GLY A 736 -44.93 -4.68 -5.84
C GLY A 736 -45.65 -3.43 -6.39
N ARG A 737 -46.05 -2.48 -5.55
CA ARG A 737 -46.66 -1.22 -5.98
C ARG A 737 -45.57 -0.14 -6.11
N LYS A 738 -45.47 0.50 -7.28
CA LYS A 738 -44.57 1.65 -7.49
C LYS A 738 -45.07 2.84 -6.61
N VAL A 739 -44.18 3.36 -5.76
CA VAL A 739 -44.47 4.44 -4.81
C VAL A 739 -43.75 5.74 -5.13
N ALA A 740 -42.62 5.70 -5.82
CA ALA A 740 -41.88 6.87 -6.26
C ALA A 740 -41.05 6.57 -7.52
N GLU A 741 -40.75 7.63 -8.25
CA GLU A 741 -39.84 7.59 -9.41
C GLU A 741 -39.14 8.93 -9.54
N GLY A 742 -37.87 8.89 -9.97
CA GLY A 742 -37.11 10.11 -10.22
C GLY A 742 -36.00 9.91 -11.23
N ARG A 743 -35.60 11.02 -11.81
CA ARG A 743 -34.50 11.08 -12.77
C ARG A 743 -33.16 11.20 -12.04
N ILE A 744 -32.20 10.37 -12.40
CA ILE A 744 -30.76 10.51 -12.08
C ILE A 744 -30.10 11.02 -13.37
N GLU A 745 -29.64 12.27 -13.39
CA GLU A 745 -29.16 12.88 -14.64
C GLU A 745 -27.79 12.34 -15.05
N LYS A 746 -26.93 12.03 -14.08
CA LYS A 746 -25.56 11.57 -14.29
C LYS A 746 -25.23 10.43 -13.33
N THR A 747 -24.45 9.47 -13.80
CA THR A 747 -23.92 8.38 -12.95
C THR A 747 -22.41 8.34 -12.97
N ILE A 748 -21.81 7.63 -11.99
CA ILE A 748 -20.37 7.42 -11.88
C ILE A 748 -19.94 6.39 -12.92
N PRO A 749 -19.02 6.75 -13.87
CA PRO A 749 -18.69 5.86 -14.98
C PRO A 749 -17.65 4.79 -14.66
N PHE A 750 -16.64 5.09 -13.80
CA PHE A 750 -15.44 4.24 -13.69
C PHE A 750 -15.17 3.74 -12.28
N LEU A 751 -15.18 4.60 -11.27
CA LEU A 751 -14.84 4.24 -9.89
C LEU A 751 -15.80 4.91 -8.90
N ILE A 752 -16.48 4.13 -8.08
CA ILE A 752 -17.40 4.64 -7.04
C ILE A 752 -16.60 5.12 -5.85
N SER A 753 -15.70 4.27 -5.32
CA SER A 753 -14.75 4.63 -4.27
C SER A 753 -13.52 3.72 -4.30
N PRO A 754 -12.30 4.23 -4.02
CA PRO A 754 -11.09 3.43 -3.88
C PRO A 754 -10.98 2.73 -2.52
N ASP A 755 -11.67 3.21 -1.49
CA ASP A 755 -11.49 2.82 -0.10
C ASP A 755 -12.79 2.60 0.68
N GLU A 756 -13.97 2.93 0.12
CA GLU A 756 -15.28 2.64 0.72
C GLU A 756 -16.02 1.56 -0.08
N GLY A 757 -16.61 0.61 0.63
CA GLY A 757 -17.25 -0.57 0.04
C GLY A 757 -18.75 -0.48 -0.15
N ALA A 758 -19.36 -1.66 -0.31
CA ALA A 758 -20.81 -1.82 -0.21
C ALA A 758 -21.18 -2.42 1.15
N ASP A 759 -22.29 -1.97 1.73
CA ASP A 759 -22.71 -2.24 3.09
C ASP A 759 -24.18 -2.63 3.16
N VAL A 760 -24.52 -3.58 4.03
CA VAL A 760 -25.91 -4.03 4.30
C VAL A 760 -26.28 -3.73 5.75
N GLY A 761 -27.23 -2.85 5.93
CA GLY A 761 -27.78 -2.49 7.24
C GLY A 761 -27.13 -1.28 7.90
N GLU A 762 -26.12 -0.72 7.31
CA GLU A 762 -25.47 0.53 7.69
C GLU A 762 -24.75 1.16 6.50
N ASP A 763 -24.25 2.38 6.65
CA ASP A 763 -23.30 3.06 5.76
C ASP A 763 -22.11 3.39 6.65
N ASP A 764 -21.01 2.65 6.46
CA ASP A 764 -20.05 2.43 7.53
C ASP A 764 -19.01 3.55 7.66
N ASP A 765 -18.44 4.03 6.55
CA ASP A 765 -17.26 4.92 6.60
C ASP A 765 -17.66 6.41 6.52
N THR A 766 -18.13 6.90 5.37
CA THR A 766 -18.65 8.28 5.22
C THR A 766 -20.06 8.28 4.62
N PRO A 767 -20.97 9.22 5.01
CA PRO A 767 -22.36 9.11 4.59
C PRO A 767 -22.54 9.49 3.11
N VAL A 768 -23.22 8.63 2.34
CA VAL A 768 -23.67 8.93 0.96
C VAL A 768 -24.64 10.10 0.96
N SER A 769 -25.55 10.15 1.94
CA SER A 769 -26.59 11.18 2.06
C SER A 769 -26.37 12.07 3.27
N GLY A 770 -26.79 13.33 3.18
CA GLY A 770 -26.86 14.23 4.33
C GLY A 770 -28.01 13.96 5.31
N ASP A 771 -28.85 12.95 5.02
CA ASP A 771 -30.02 12.62 5.83
C ASP A 771 -29.69 11.79 7.08
N TYR A 772 -28.49 11.22 7.15
CA TYR A 772 -28.01 10.40 8.29
C TYR A 772 -26.52 10.62 8.55
N VAL A 773 -26.06 10.12 9.68
CA VAL A 773 -24.64 10.07 10.05
C VAL A 773 -24.16 8.64 9.84
N ALA A 774 -22.99 8.47 9.21
CA ALA A 774 -22.39 7.16 8.93
C ALA A 774 -22.02 6.35 10.20
N GLY A 775 -21.58 5.12 9.97
CA GLY A 775 -21.21 4.18 11.00
C GLY A 775 -22.41 3.66 11.79
N THR A 776 -22.20 3.33 13.04
CA THR A 776 -23.23 2.74 13.92
C THR A 776 -24.52 3.57 14.03
N LYS A 777 -24.44 4.87 13.76
CA LYS A 777 -25.62 5.77 13.78
C LYS A 777 -26.51 5.65 12.58
N SER A 778 -26.02 5.07 11.49
CA SER A 778 -26.79 4.80 10.27
C SER A 778 -27.49 3.44 10.31
N ARG A 779 -27.24 2.62 11.33
CA ARG A 779 -27.76 1.24 11.41
C ARG A 779 -29.27 1.17 11.29
N PHE A 780 -29.71 0.23 10.48
CA PHE A 780 -31.12 -0.04 10.29
C PHE A 780 -31.76 -0.55 11.60
N THR A 781 -32.81 0.11 12.06
CA THR A 781 -33.45 -0.21 13.34
C THR A 781 -34.50 -1.33 13.27
N GLY A 782 -34.87 -1.77 12.05
CA GLY A 782 -35.68 -2.96 11.82
C GLY A 782 -34.82 -4.20 11.61
N LYS A 783 -35.42 -5.26 11.05
CA LYS A 783 -34.70 -6.46 10.63
C LYS A 783 -34.61 -6.51 9.12
N ILE A 784 -33.41 -6.73 8.58
CA ILE A 784 -33.18 -7.07 7.18
C ILE A 784 -33.09 -8.58 7.10
N GLU A 785 -33.94 -9.23 6.29
CA GLU A 785 -33.85 -10.66 6.02
C GLU A 785 -32.75 -10.93 4.99
N LYS A 786 -32.76 -10.20 3.90
CA LYS A 786 -31.72 -10.20 2.85
C LYS A 786 -31.89 -9.01 1.90
N VAL A 787 -30.84 -8.74 1.15
CA VAL A 787 -30.82 -7.81 0.01
C VAL A 787 -30.33 -8.58 -1.21
N THR A 788 -31.12 -8.55 -2.31
CA THR A 788 -30.70 -9.15 -3.59
C THR A 788 -30.41 -8.03 -4.58
N VAL A 789 -29.24 -8.10 -5.19
CA VAL A 789 -28.79 -7.15 -6.23
C VAL A 789 -28.67 -7.91 -7.54
N GLU A 790 -29.31 -7.38 -8.60
CA GLU A 790 -29.33 -7.97 -9.94
C GLU A 790 -28.93 -6.94 -10.97
N VAL A 791 -28.17 -7.33 -11.99
CA VAL A 791 -27.74 -6.48 -13.12
C VAL A 791 -28.25 -7.02 -14.45
N ARG A 792 -28.53 -6.09 -15.38
CA ARG A 792 -29.07 -6.40 -16.71
C ARG A 792 -28.28 -5.71 -17.80
#